data_31e493dff8b81b0d498418d7722f66f7
#
_entry.id   31e493dff8b81b0d498418d7722f66f7
#
_cell.length_a   1.000
_cell.length_b   1.000
_cell.length_c   1.000
_cell.angle_alpha   90.00
_cell.angle_beta   90.00
_cell.angle_gamma   90.00
#
_symmetry.space_group_name_H-M   'P 1'
#
loop_
_entity.id
_entity.type
_entity.pdbx_description
1 polymer ?
#
loop_
_entity_poly.entity_id
_entity_poly.type
_entity_poly.pdbx_seq_one_letter_code
_entity_poly.pdbx_strand_id
1 'polypeptide(L)'
;MKGDFQFILSSLIFTVLGGKSCIFDALILSDLADKILLLPDNIANQIAAGEVIQRPASAVKELLENAVDAGATEIRLIINDAGKSLVQVIDNGSGMSETDARMCFERHATSKIQTIDDLFHIRTMGFRGEALASIAAVAQVELKTKREADETGTYLEIENSVVKKQEPIAAANGTSIAMKNLFFNVPARRNFLKSNASEMRHIVDEFTRVALAFPHIFFSLTGNGQQLFHLEAGTIKQRVIQVLGNNYQSRLVAVKEETDYLNISGFVGKPDTAKKTRGDQYFFVNNRFIRSAYLNHAVMNAYQEMIPGDSFPMYVLFIDLDPTQVDVNVHPTKQEIKFEDEKIVYAFVQAAVKHALAQFSITPTLDFNLDPGIQQLSSIQQPFTEERQSAATSSSLFKGFTQKHQAHFIEPARKEELKHWRDFYEGGNSSQPAIEPGNEPTPVSLHKADQQIPGAANLSQMLNSYIVSPTDSGFILIHQQSAHERVLYEHLQSASRERPIATQRSMFPVTFELSAADAALLEELMADLHHLGYSIEPFGKNTFVIQGTPADLEQGSEKNTIDLLLEQYKHFSNELKFSKREKLVRSLARQQAIRTGTRLTEREMHQLVNDLFSCQQPNITPDGKPTYLEFRKEQLEKLFRG
;
A
#
# COMPACT_ATOMS: atom_id res chain seq x y z
N MET A 1 16.93 -52.36 -26.59
CA MET A 1 17.07 -52.61 -28.05
C MET A 1 17.14 -51.35 -28.89
N LYS A 2 17.59 -50.22 -28.40
CA LYS A 2 17.86 -48.98 -29.18
C LYS A 2 19.34 -48.58 -29.18
N GLY A 3 20.21 -49.29 -28.44
CA GLY A 3 21.64 -49.00 -28.34
C GLY A 3 22.50 -49.65 -29.45
N ASP A 4 22.06 -50.74 -30.00
CA ASP A 4 22.91 -51.54 -30.90
C ASP A 4 22.82 -51.14 -32.40
N PHE A 5 21.80 -50.36 -32.76
CA PHE A 5 21.63 -49.89 -34.15
C PHE A 5 22.55 -48.72 -34.52
N GLN A 6 22.97 -47.93 -33.56
CA GLN A 6 23.84 -46.76 -33.77
C GLN A 6 25.31 -47.18 -33.97
N PHE A 7 25.72 -48.28 -33.34
CA PHE A 7 27.10 -48.81 -33.48
C PHE A 7 27.33 -49.54 -34.82
N ILE A 8 26.30 -50.13 -35.38
CA ILE A 8 26.37 -50.84 -36.65
C ILE A 8 26.41 -49.86 -37.83
N LEU A 9 25.71 -48.71 -37.75
CA LEU A 9 25.75 -47.70 -38.81
C LEU A 9 27.10 -46.95 -38.85
N SER A 10 27.73 -46.69 -37.72
CA SER A 10 29.04 -46.04 -37.69
C SER A 10 30.16 -46.95 -38.24
N SER A 11 30.07 -48.29 -38.09
CA SER A 11 31.02 -49.26 -38.61
C SER A 11 30.88 -49.47 -40.13
N LEU A 12 29.69 -49.32 -40.73
CA LEU A 12 29.50 -49.51 -42.16
C LEU A 12 29.95 -48.29 -43.01
N ILE A 13 29.90 -47.08 -42.42
CA ILE A 13 30.35 -45.86 -43.12
C ILE A 13 31.87 -45.73 -43.14
N PHE A 14 32.57 -46.35 -42.18
CA PHE A 14 34.04 -46.34 -42.16
C PHE A 14 34.71 -47.21 -43.22
N THR A 15 33.99 -48.15 -43.85
CA THR A 15 34.52 -49.11 -44.83
C THR A 15 34.34 -48.67 -46.28
N VAL A 16 33.53 -47.66 -46.58
CA VAL A 16 33.19 -47.26 -47.95
C VAL A 16 33.86 -45.98 -48.45
N LEU A 17 34.40 -45.14 -47.55
CA LEU A 17 35.03 -43.86 -47.95
C LEU A 17 36.43 -43.77 -47.39
N GLY A 18 37.42 -44.09 -48.23
CA GLY A 18 38.86 -43.95 -47.91
C GLY A 18 39.23 -42.56 -47.47
N GLY A 19 39.68 -42.49 -46.25
CA GLY A 19 40.59 -41.55 -45.63
C GLY A 19 40.75 -40.13 -46.17
N LYS A 20 39.73 -39.30 -46.11
CA LYS A 20 39.87 -37.84 -45.97
C LYS A 20 38.50 -37.22 -45.63
N SER A 21 38.47 -36.47 -44.54
CA SER A 21 37.39 -35.55 -44.12
C SER A 21 36.35 -36.07 -43.12
N CYS A 22 36.82 -36.42 -41.92
CA CYS A 22 35.90 -36.66 -40.78
C CYS A 22 35.67 -35.42 -39.85
N ILE A 23 36.07 -34.22 -40.27
CA ILE A 23 35.86 -33.00 -39.45
C ILE A 23 34.62 -32.21 -39.91
N PHE A 24 34.17 -32.41 -41.16
CA PHE A 24 33.01 -31.66 -41.69
C PHE A 24 31.65 -32.27 -41.31
N ASP A 25 31.58 -33.60 -41.15
CA ASP A 25 30.30 -34.25 -40.82
C ASP A 25 29.90 -34.17 -39.33
N ALA A 26 30.88 -34.01 -38.44
CA ALA A 26 30.60 -33.81 -37.01
C ALA A 26 30.03 -32.40 -36.70
N LEU A 27 30.31 -31.42 -37.55
CA LEU A 27 29.77 -30.05 -37.41
C LEU A 27 28.34 -29.91 -37.98
N ILE A 28 27.95 -30.76 -38.93
CA ILE A 28 26.59 -30.73 -39.55
C ILE A 28 25.59 -31.50 -38.69
N LEU A 29 26.01 -32.52 -37.93
CA LEU A 29 25.15 -33.29 -37.05
C LEU A 29 24.84 -32.57 -35.69
N SER A 30 25.64 -31.56 -35.30
CA SER A 30 25.36 -30.76 -34.13
C SER A 30 24.26 -29.72 -34.34
N ASP A 31 23.91 -29.39 -35.59
CA ASP A 31 22.89 -28.40 -35.93
C ASP A 31 21.46 -28.99 -36.11
N LEU A 32 21.31 -30.34 -36.02
CA LEU A 32 20.04 -31.06 -36.11
C LEU A 32 19.48 -31.51 -34.75
N ALA A 33 20.13 -31.14 -33.66
CA ALA A 33 19.57 -31.39 -32.32
C ALA A 33 18.37 -30.46 -32.09
N ASP A 34 17.21 -31.04 -31.80
CA ASP A 34 16.03 -30.28 -31.41
C ASP A 34 16.37 -29.28 -30.30
N LYS A 35 16.15 -27.98 -30.57
CA LYS A 35 16.48 -26.90 -29.64
C LYS A 35 15.48 -26.79 -28.50
N ILE A 36 14.28 -27.36 -28.66
CA ILE A 36 13.21 -27.34 -27.68
C ILE A 36 13.27 -28.64 -26.89
N LEU A 37 13.54 -28.54 -25.60
CA LEU A 37 13.58 -29.65 -24.66
C LEU A 37 12.55 -29.45 -23.54
N LEU A 38 11.93 -30.57 -23.12
CA LEU A 38 11.08 -30.56 -21.94
C LEU A 38 11.96 -30.32 -20.71
N LEU A 39 11.60 -29.28 -19.90
CA LEU A 39 12.29 -29.00 -18.66
C LEU A 39 12.03 -30.11 -17.63
N PRO A 40 13.04 -30.49 -16.83
CA PRO A 40 12.82 -31.33 -15.65
C PRO A 40 11.78 -30.70 -14.70
N ASP A 41 10.94 -31.52 -14.08
CA ASP A 41 9.82 -31.08 -13.23
C ASP A 41 10.26 -30.14 -12.10
N ASN A 42 11.42 -30.38 -11.50
CA ASN A 42 11.97 -29.51 -10.45
C ASN A 42 12.25 -28.08 -10.95
N ILE A 43 12.78 -27.95 -12.18
CA ILE A 43 13.07 -26.64 -12.79
C ILE A 43 11.76 -25.96 -13.19
N ALA A 44 10.84 -26.70 -13.82
CA ALA A 44 9.53 -26.20 -14.19
C ALA A 44 8.75 -25.70 -12.95
N ASN A 45 8.82 -26.45 -11.85
CA ASN A 45 8.20 -26.08 -10.57
C ASN A 45 8.82 -24.81 -9.96
N GLN A 46 10.14 -24.64 -10.02
CA GLN A 46 10.81 -23.43 -9.52
C GLN A 46 10.50 -22.18 -10.36
N ILE A 47 10.36 -22.33 -11.68
CA ILE A 47 9.97 -21.22 -12.58
C ILE A 47 8.55 -20.79 -12.24
N ALA A 48 7.60 -21.70 -12.21
CA ALA A 48 6.21 -21.41 -11.91
C ALA A 48 6.00 -20.89 -10.47
N ALA A 49 6.73 -21.45 -9.49
CA ALA A 49 6.74 -20.93 -8.12
C ALA A 49 7.16 -19.45 -8.07
N GLY A 50 7.94 -19.00 -9.04
CA GLY A 50 8.36 -17.61 -9.11
C GLY A 50 7.29 -16.62 -9.49
N GLU A 51 6.25 -17.07 -10.16
CA GLU A 51 5.09 -16.24 -10.50
C GLU A 51 4.13 -16.10 -9.31
N VAL A 52 4.02 -17.14 -8.48
CA VAL A 52 3.12 -17.20 -7.33
C VAL A 52 3.79 -16.66 -6.06
N ILE A 53 4.98 -17.16 -5.72
CA ILE A 53 5.71 -16.83 -4.49
C ILE A 53 6.89 -15.92 -4.81
N GLN A 54 6.64 -14.63 -4.82
CA GLN A 54 7.67 -13.61 -5.09
C GLN A 54 8.39 -13.15 -3.81
N ARG A 55 7.75 -13.25 -2.66
CA ARG A 55 8.23 -12.81 -1.34
C ARG A 55 7.53 -13.54 -0.19
N PRO A 56 7.99 -13.43 1.07
CA PRO A 56 7.35 -14.06 2.22
C PRO A 56 5.85 -13.72 2.35
N ALA A 57 5.48 -12.46 2.12
CA ALA A 57 4.08 -12.01 2.19
C ALA A 57 3.15 -12.73 1.20
N SER A 58 3.67 -13.16 0.03
CA SER A 58 2.88 -13.95 -0.92
C SER A 58 2.51 -15.32 -0.34
N ALA A 59 3.45 -16.00 0.32
CA ALA A 59 3.17 -17.26 0.99
C ALA A 59 2.21 -17.07 2.18
N VAL A 60 2.42 -16.02 2.98
CA VAL A 60 1.51 -15.67 4.09
C VAL A 60 0.08 -15.52 3.60
N LYS A 61 -0.14 -14.76 2.51
CA LYS A 61 -1.46 -14.56 1.92
C LYS A 61 -2.11 -15.90 1.55
N GLU A 62 -1.44 -16.74 0.77
CA GLU A 62 -2.01 -18.01 0.31
C GLU A 62 -2.27 -18.99 1.48
N LEU A 63 -1.41 -19.03 2.51
CA LEU A 63 -1.59 -19.87 3.68
C LEU A 63 -2.76 -19.39 4.56
N LEU A 64 -2.92 -18.08 4.76
CA LEU A 64 -4.06 -17.52 5.50
C LEU A 64 -5.38 -17.74 4.76
N GLU A 65 -5.40 -17.53 3.43
CA GLU A 65 -6.58 -17.80 2.60
C GLU A 65 -6.98 -19.28 2.64
N ASN A 66 -6.01 -20.20 2.67
CA ASN A 66 -6.29 -21.63 2.82
C ASN A 66 -6.87 -21.98 4.19
N ALA A 67 -6.38 -21.36 5.28
CA ALA A 67 -6.93 -21.55 6.62
C ALA A 67 -8.38 -21.04 6.72
N VAL A 68 -8.68 -19.90 6.10
CA VAL A 68 -10.06 -19.38 6.01
C VAL A 68 -10.96 -20.34 5.22
N ASP A 69 -10.50 -20.81 4.05
CA ASP A 69 -11.25 -21.75 3.21
C ASP A 69 -11.47 -23.12 3.90
N ALA A 70 -10.59 -23.50 4.86
CA ALA A 70 -10.77 -24.67 5.70
C ALA A 70 -11.82 -24.50 6.81
N GLY A 71 -12.48 -23.35 6.89
CA GLY A 71 -13.50 -23.03 7.88
C GLY A 71 -12.95 -22.81 9.29
N ALA A 72 -11.71 -22.35 9.41
CA ALA A 72 -11.10 -22.07 10.70
C ALA A 72 -11.82 -20.93 11.44
N THR A 73 -11.95 -21.07 12.74
CA THR A 73 -12.44 -20.02 13.65
C THR A 73 -11.29 -19.35 14.41
N GLU A 74 -10.11 -19.95 14.38
CA GLU A 74 -8.89 -19.43 14.97
C GLU A 74 -7.70 -19.65 14.03
N ILE A 75 -6.95 -18.58 13.73
CA ILE A 75 -5.78 -18.60 12.86
C ILE A 75 -4.64 -17.87 13.55
N ARG A 76 -3.50 -18.55 13.71
CA ARG A 76 -2.27 -18.01 14.30
C ARG A 76 -1.15 -17.99 13.27
N LEU A 77 -0.55 -16.81 13.06
CA LEU A 77 0.60 -16.62 12.19
C LEU A 77 1.84 -16.35 13.01
N ILE A 78 2.90 -17.14 12.79
CA ILE A 78 4.20 -17.01 13.45
C ILE A 78 5.25 -16.74 12.38
N ILE A 79 6.01 -15.66 12.58
CA ILE A 79 7.03 -15.18 11.65
C ILE A 79 8.37 -15.04 12.36
N ASN A 80 9.44 -15.59 11.78
CA ASN A 80 10.80 -15.28 12.20
C ASN A 80 11.61 -14.75 11.03
N ASP A 81 12.51 -13.79 11.32
CA ASP A 81 13.37 -13.14 10.34
C ASP A 81 12.58 -12.60 9.12
N ALA A 82 11.45 -11.92 9.42
CA ALA A 82 10.52 -11.39 8.42
C ALA A 82 10.07 -12.41 7.35
N GLY A 83 9.92 -13.67 7.77
CA GLY A 83 9.47 -14.77 6.93
C GLY A 83 10.56 -15.40 6.05
N LYS A 84 11.81 -14.98 6.17
CA LYS A 84 12.94 -15.59 5.47
C LYS A 84 13.34 -16.93 6.09
N SER A 85 13.31 -17.03 7.43
CA SER A 85 13.61 -18.26 8.16
C SER A 85 12.40 -19.08 8.50
N LEU A 86 11.27 -18.45 8.86
CA LEU A 86 10.02 -19.15 9.21
C LEU A 86 8.79 -18.30 8.88
N VAL A 87 7.82 -18.93 8.20
CA VAL A 87 6.41 -18.55 8.15
C VAL A 87 5.60 -19.78 8.59
N GLN A 88 4.89 -19.69 9.69
CA GLN A 88 4.03 -20.76 10.16
C GLN A 88 2.61 -20.26 10.36
N VAL A 89 1.64 -20.95 9.75
CA VAL A 89 0.20 -20.72 9.95
C VAL A 89 -0.36 -21.94 10.68
N ILE A 90 -1.08 -21.70 11.76
CA ILE A 90 -1.77 -22.71 12.56
C ILE A 90 -3.25 -22.35 12.57
N ASP A 91 -4.09 -23.25 12.15
CA ASP A 91 -5.53 -23.12 12.13
C ASP A 91 -6.23 -24.30 12.83
N ASN A 92 -7.46 -24.08 13.25
CA ASN A 92 -8.35 -25.08 13.81
C ASN A 92 -9.47 -25.49 12.83
N GLY A 93 -9.20 -25.40 11.52
CA GLY A 93 -10.15 -25.77 10.47
C GLY A 93 -10.40 -27.26 10.33
N SER A 94 -10.96 -27.67 9.20
CA SER A 94 -11.37 -29.06 8.92
C SER A 94 -10.23 -30.08 8.95
N GLY A 95 -8.98 -29.65 8.83
CA GLY A 95 -7.83 -30.55 8.68
C GLY A 95 -7.87 -31.34 7.35
N MET A 96 -6.92 -32.27 7.20
CA MET A 96 -6.77 -33.10 6.00
C MET A 96 -6.56 -34.57 6.38
N SER A 97 -7.01 -35.48 5.51
CA SER A 97 -6.65 -36.91 5.59
C SER A 97 -5.17 -37.10 5.28
N GLU A 98 -4.61 -38.25 5.56
CA GLU A 98 -3.23 -38.61 5.19
C GLU A 98 -2.99 -38.48 3.70
N THR A 99 -3.95 -38.92 2.88
CA THR A 99 -3.88 -38.84 1.42
C THR A 99 -3.94 -37.39 0.95
N ASP A 100 -4.91 -36.61 1.46
CA ASP A 100 -5.06 -35.19 1.09
C ASP A 100 -3.86 -34.35 1.51
N ALA A 101 -3.28 -34.64 2.69
CA ALA A 101 -2.07 -33.98 3.19
C ALA A 101 -0.87 -34.15 2.24
N ARG A 102 -0.78 -35.28 1.53
CA ARG A 102 0.22 -35.49 0.50
C ARG A 102 -0.18 -34.83 -0.82
N MET A 103 -1.43 -35.04 -1.24
CA MET A 103 -1.94 -34.55 -2.52
C MET A 103 -2.01 -33.03 -2.63
N CYS A 104 -2.16 -32.31 -1.51
CA CYS A 104 -2.26 -30.83 -1.53
C CYS A 104 -0.98 -30.13 -2.00
N PHE A 105 0.15 -30.83 -2.07
CA PHE A 105 1.42 -30.33 -2.63
C PHE A 105 1.65 -30.71 -4.11
N GLU A 106 0.73 -31.48 -4.69
CA GLU A 106 0.76 -31.73 -6.14
C GLU A 106 0.16 -30.55 -6.90
N ARG A 107 0.66 -30.31 -8.11
CA ARG A 107 0.14 -29.22 -8.96
C ARG A 107 -1.24 -29.56 -9.46
N HIS A 108 -2.09 -28.54 -9.52
CA HIS A 108 -3.47 -28.64 -9.95
C HIS A 108 -4.35 -29.53 -9.05
N ALA A 109 -3.85 -29.93 -7.88
CA ALA A 109 -4.65 -30.62 -6.89
C ALA A 109 -5.43 -29.59 -6.05
N THR A 110 -6.75 -29.64 -6.12
CA THR A 110 -7.65 -28.74 -5.39
C THR A 110 -8.95 -29.45 -5.03
N SER A 111 -9.47 -29.14 -3.86
CA SER A 111 -10.81 -29.57 -3.40
C SER A 111 -11.91 -28.55 -3.71
N LYS A 112 -11.54 -27.39 -4.29
CA LYS A 112 -12.39 -26.19 -4.34
C LYS A 112 -13.15 -26.01 -5.65
N ILE A 113 -12.68 -26.61 -6.75
CA ILE A 113 -13.30 -26.61 -8.06
C ILE A 113 -13.19 -28.00 -8.66
N GLN A 114 -14.23 -28.47 -9.34
CA GLN A 114 -14.29 -29.77 -10.01
C GLN A 114 -14.72 -29.64 -11.48
N THR A 115 -15.51 -28.62 -11.79
CA THR A 115 -16.08 -28.38 -13.12
C THR A 115 -15.70 -27.01 -13.66
N ILE A 116 -15.88 -26.81 -14.95
CA ILE A 116 -15.67 -25.50 -15.60
C ILE A 116 -16.67 -24.48 -15.05
N ASP A 117 -17.89 -24.89 -14.71
CA ASP A 117 -18.92 -24.01 -14.18
C ASP A 117 -18.52 -23.44 -12.80
N ASP A 118 -17.75 -24.18 -12.00
CA ASP A 118 -17.25 -23.70 -10.71
C ASP A 118 -16.31 -22.49 -10.87
N LEU A 119 -15.65 -22.33 -12.03
CA LEU A 119 -14.80 -21.16 -12.31
C LEU A 119 -15.60 -19.86 -12.43
N PHE A 120 -16.88 -19.93 -12.78
CA PHE A 120 -17.76 -18.77 -12.86
C PHE A 120 -18.49 -18.49 -11.54
N HIS A 121 -18.41 -19.42 -10.57
CA HIS A 121 -19.09 -19.31 -9.27
C HIS A 121 -18.10 -19.38 -8.09
N ILE A 122 -16.90 -18.84 -8.25
CA ILE A 122 -15.84 -18.90 -7.23
C ILE A 122 -16.28 -18.13 -5.98
N ARG A 123 -16.44 -18.86 -4.88
CA ARG A 123 -16.70 -18.30 -3.53
C ARG A 123 -15.53 -18.47 -2.58
N THR A 124 -14.60 -19.37 -2.88
CA THR A 124 -13.39 -19.63 -2.08
C THR A 124 -12.29 -18.63 -2.40
N MET A 125 -11.40 -18.39 -1.44
CA MET A 125 -10.25 -17.49 -1.62
C MET A 125 -9.20 -18.10 -2.55
N GLY A 126 -8.90 -19.38 -2.43
CA GLY A 126 -8.04 -20.14 -3.34
C GLY A 126 -8.85 -21.07 -4.25
N PHE A 127 -8.35 -21.39 -5.46
CA PHE A 127 -8.99 -22.32 -6.38
C PHE A 127 -8.05 -23.06 -7.34
N ARG A 128 -6.83 -22.56 -7.59
CA ARG A 128 -5.93 -23.06 -8.64
C ARG A 128 -5.16 -24.34 -8.28
N GLY A 129 -5.02 -24.68 -6.98
CA GLY A 129 -4.23 -25.84 -6.54
C GLY A 129 -2.73 -25.72 -6.82
N GLU A 130 -2.16 -24.51 -6.79
CA GLU A 130 -0.75 -24.28 -7.15
C GLU A 130 0.07 -23.67 -6.01
N ALA A 131 -0.57 -23.07 -5.00
CA ALA A 131 0.11 -22.30 -3.97
C ALA A 131 1.03 -23.18 -3.11
N LEU A 132 0.54 -24.29 -2.57
CA LEU A 132 1.33 -25.20 -1.72
C LEU A 132 2.43 -25.91 -2.49
N ALA A 133 2.16 -26.32 -3.73
CA ALA A 133 3.16 -26.88 -4.65
C ALA A 133 4.28 -25.87 -4.91
N SER A 134 3.92 -24.60 -5.15
CA SER A 134 4.88 -23.50 -5.35
C SER A 134 5.71 -23.21 -4.12
N ILE A 135 5.13 -23.24 -2.90
CA ILE A 135 5.86 -23.08 -1.63
C ILE A 135 6.86 -24.24 -1.46
N ALA A 136 6.44 -25.49 -1.68
CA ALA A 136 7.28 -26.68 -1.53
C ALA A 136 8.45 -26.72 -2.52
N ALA A 137 8.33 -26.06 -3.69
CA ALA A 137 9.39 -25.96 -4.67
C ALA A 137 10.53 -25.01 -4.27
N VAL A 138 10.26 -24.01 -3.40
CA VAL A 138 11.21 -22.94 -3.06
C VAL A 138 11.53 -22.83 -1.57
N ALA A 139 10.93 -23.68 -0.74
CA ALA A 139 11.13 -23.70 0.71
C ALA A 139 11.13 -25.12 1.26
N GLN A 140 11.60 -25.29 2.49
CA GLN A 140 11.40 -26.50 3.28
C GLN A 140 10.05 -26.37 4.00
N VAL A 141 9.18 -27.38 3.87
CA VAL A 141 7.82 -27.34 4.42
C VAL A 141 7.60 -28.46 5.41
N GLU A 142 7.06 -28.11 6.57
CA GLU A 142 6.53 -29.06 7.55
C GLU A 142 5.01 -28.87 7.66
N LEU A 143 4.27 -29.94 7.50
CA LEU A 143 2.82 -29.98 7.67
C LEU A 143 2.47 -30.90 8.83
N LYS A 144 1.57 -30.45 9.69
CA LYS A 144 0.88 -31.26 10.70
C LYS A 144 -0.61 -31.03 10.55
N THR A 145 -1.36 -32.08 10.34
CA THR A 145 -2.81 -31.95 10.13
C THR A 145 -3.57 -33.11 10.72
N LYS A 146 -4.80 -32.84 11.14
CA LYS A 146 -5.71 -33.87 11.69
C LYS A 146 -7.15 -33.41 11.45
N ARG A 147 -7.99 -34.31 10.93
CA ARG A 147 -9.45 -34.10 10.90
C ARG A 147 -10.06 -34.50 12.26
N GLU A 148 -11.21 -33.97 12.56
CA GLU A 148 -11.95 -34.31 13.80
C GLU A 148 -12.28 -35.79 13.89
N ALA A 149 -12.58 -36.42 12.75
CA ALA A 149 -12.92 -37.85 12.68
C ALA A 149 -11.74 -38.82 12.83
N ASP A 150 -10.50 -38.31 12.73
CA ASP A 150 -9.29 -39.16 12.77
C ASP A 150 -8.77 -39.29 14.20
N GLU A 151 -8.29 -40.49 14.58
CA GLU A 151 -7.65 -40.70 15.88
C GLU A 151 -6.25 -40.09 15.92
N THR A 152 -5.49 -40.22 14.83
CA THR A 152 -4.11 -39.73 14.70
C THR A 152 -4.01 -38.71 13.59
N GLY A 153 -3.15 -37.71 13.79
CA GLY A 153 -2.80 -36.74 12.74
C GLY A 153 -1.64 -37.24 11.87
N THR A 154 -1.38 -36.53 10.81
CA THR A 154 -0.31 -36.76 9.84
C THR A 154 0.76 -35.67 9.95
N TYR A 155 2.03 -36.09 10.05
CA TYR A 155 3.20 -35.25 9.88
C TYR A 155 3.81 -35.48 8.50
N LEU A 156 4.11 -34.41 7.80
CA LEU A 156 4.75 -34.44 6.48
C LEU A 156 5.90 -33.44 6.44
N GLU A 157 7.05 -33.87 5.91
CA GLU A 157 8.20 -33.02 5.63
C GLU A 157 8.54 -33.07 4.15
N ILE A 158 8.64 -31.89 3.52
CA ILE A 158 8.86 -31.73 2.09
C ILE A 158 10.04 -30.80 1.85
N GLU A 159 10.91 -31.20 0.94
CA GLU A 159 12.02 -30.37 0.47
C GLU A 159 12.20 -30.54 -1.03
N ASN A 160 12.34 -29.42 -1.78
CA ASN A 160 12.46 -29.44 -3.24
C ASN A 160 11.31 -30.22 -3.94
N SER A 161 10.08 -30.04 -3.48
CA SER A 161 8.90 -30.77 -3.97
C SER A 161 8.96 -32.31 -3.75
N VAL A 162 9.86 -32.79 -2.91
CA VAL A 162 10.01 -34.22 -2.60
C VAL A 162 9.65 -34.47 -1.14
N VAL A 163 8.73 -35.41 -0.90
CA VAL A 163 8.38 -35.84 0.45
C VAL A 163 9.58 -36.59 1.04
N LYS A 164 10.13 -36.05 2.12
CA LYS A 164 11.25 -36.63 2.87
C LYS A 164 10.78 -37.55 3.97
N LYS A 165 9.67 -37.20 4.63
CA LYS A 165 9.15 -37.92 5.77
C LYS A 165 7.63 -37.81 5.80
N GLN A 166 6.97 -38.93 6.10
CA GLN A 166 5.54 -39.00 6.39
C GLN A 166 5.34 -39.98 7.54
N GLU A 167 4.70 -39.53 8.61
CA GLU A 167 4.46 -40.38 9.78
C GLU A 167 3.20 -39.97 10.53
N PRO A 168 2.51 -40.88 11.23
CA PRO A 168 1.41 -40.54 12.11
C PRO A 168 1.95 -39.81 13.35
N ILE A 169 1.22 -38.77 13.80
CA ILE A 169 1.54 -38.02 15.01
C ILE A 169 0.30 -37.77 15.88
N ALA A 170 0.51 -37.44 17.14
CA ALA A 170 -0.52 -36.82 17.96
C ALA A 170 -0.58 -35.33 17.60
N ALA A 171 -1.71 -34.87 17.06
CA ALA A 171 -1.95 -33.50 16.69
C ALA A 171 -3.32 -33.00 17.16
N ALA A 172 -3.47 -31.72 17.35
CA ALA A 172 -4.76 -31.07 17.50
C ALA A 172 -5.53 -31.09 16.16
N ASN A 173 -6.85 -30.95 16.21
CA ASN A 173 -7.66 -30.80 15.01
C ASN A 173 -7.29 -29.51 14.27
N GLY A 174 -7.32 -29.53 12.93
CA GLY A 174 -6.92 -28.45 12.08
C GLY A 174 -5.59 -28.68 11.37
N THR A 175 -4.92 -27.62 10.95
CA THR A 175 -3.68 -27.70 10.17
C THR A 175 -2.62 -26.72 10.69
N SER A 176 -1.37 -27.18 10.73
CA SER A 176 -0.20 -26.33 10.96
C SER A 176 0.78 -26.52 9.80
N ILE A 177 1.01 -25.48 9.02
CA ILE A 177 1.97 -25.44 7.91
C ILE A 177 3.10 -24.50 8.28
N ALA A 178 4.34 -24.99 8.31
CA ALA A 178 5.53 -24.22 8.52
C ALA A 178 6.41 -24.24 7.26
N MET A 179 6.54 -23.09 6.63
CA MET A 179 7.48 -22.81 5.55
C MET A 179 8.79 -22.30 6.15
N LYS A 180 9.87 -23.00 5.92
CA LYS A 180 11.21 -22.68 6.44
C LYS A 180 12.19 -22.36 5.33
N ASN A 181 13.16 -21.48 5.62
CA ASN A 181 14.28 -21.17 4.74
C ASN A 181 13.87 -20.81 3.30
N LEU A 182 12.94 -19.86 3.16
CA LEU A 182 12.45 -19.42 1.84
C LEU A 182 13.61 -19.09 0.88
N PHE A 183 13.51 -19.61 -0.34
CA PHE A 183 14.52 -19.49 -1.42
C PHE A 183 15.88 -20.11 -1.07
N PHE A 184 15.93 -21.13 -0.20
CA PHE A 184 17.18 -21.83 0.13
C PHE A 184 17.87 -22.43 -1.10
N ASN A 185 17.10 -22.88 -2.09
CA ASN A 185 17.54 -23.49 -3.34
C ASN A 185 17.57 -22.51 -4.54
N VAL A 186 17.25 -21.22 -4.32
CA VAL A 186 17.25 -20.16 -5.34
C VAL A 186 18.00 -18.93 -4.81
N PRO A 187 19.35 -18.98 -4.70
CA PRO A 187 20.15 -17.91 -4.05
C PRO A 187 19.93 -16.52 -4.66
N ALA A 188 19.76 -16.42 -5.98
CA ALA A 188 19.48 -15.17 -6.66
C ALA A 188 18.22 -14.48 -6.08
N ARG A 189 17.11 -15.21 -5.91
CA ARG A 189 15.87 -14.66 -5.33
C ARG A 189 16.04 -14.28 -3.86
N ARG A 190 16.79 -15.08 -3.09
CA ARG A 190 17.06 -14.77 -1.69
C ARG A 190 17.78 -13.43 -1.54
N ASN A 191 18.72 -13.12 -2.44
CA ASN A 191 19.45 -11.86 -2.45
C ASN A 191 18.58 -10.66 -2.90
N PHE A 192 17.50 -10.88 -3.62
CA PHE A 192 16.55 -9.83 -4.02
C PHE A 192 15.52 -9.48 -2.93
N LEU A 193 15.44 -10.25 -1.84
CA LEU A 193 14.57 -9.90 -0.71
C LEU A 193 15.03 -8.58 -0.08
N LYS A 194 14.06 -7.73 0.24
CA LYS A 194 14.33 -6.44 0.87
C LYS A 194 14.75 -6.61 2.34
N SER A 195 14.93 -5.50 3.04
CA SER A 195 15.21 -5.49 4.48
C SER A 195 14.08 -6.18 5.26
N ASN A 196 14.42 -6.73 6.44
CA ASN A 196 13.45 -7.44 7.29
C ASN A 196 12.25 -6.56 7.64
N ALA A 197 12.46 -5.29 7.93
CA ALA A 197 11.37 -4.37 8.21
C ALA A 197 10.46 -4.15 6.99
N SER A 198 11.02 -4.05 5.77
CA SER A 198 10.21 -3.93 4.54
C SER A 198 9.42 -5.20 4.25
N GLU A 199 10.00 -6.39 4.43
CA GLU A 199 9.28 -7.66 4.24
C GLU A 199 8.22 -7.87 5.33
N MET A 200 8.52 -7.52 6.60
CA MET A 200 7.54 -7.58 7.68
C MET A 200 6.34 -6.67 7.43
N ARG A 201 6.55 -5.45 6.92
CA ARG A 201 5.45 -4.55 6.55
C ARG A 201 4.54 -5.18 5.49
N HIS A 202 5.10 -5.81 4.46
CA HIS A 202 4.29 -6.51 3.46
C HIS A 202 3.50 -7.68 4.07
N ILE A 203 4.09 -8.40 5.04
CA ILE A 203 3.39 -9.47 5.77
C ILE A 203 2.22 -8.89 6.58
N VAL A 204 2.47 -7.80 7.31
CA VAL A 204 1.43 -7.10 8.10
C VAL A 204 0.31 -6.60 7.19
N ASP A 205 0.63 -6.07 6.01
CA ASP A 205 -0.38 -5.61 5.03
C ASP A 205 -1.28 -6.76 4.57
N GLU A 206 -0.72 -7.93 4.19
CA GLU A 206 -1.53 -9.08 3.78
C GLU A 206 -2.32 -9.69 4.94
N PHE A 207 -1.72 -9.80 6.15
CA PHE A 207 -2.41 -10.23 7.36
C PHE A 207 -3.61 -9.32 7.68
N THR A 208 -3.41 -8.00 7.62
CA THR A 208 -4.45 -6.99 7.85
C THR A 208 -5.61 -7.14 6.87
N ARG A 209 -5.33 -7.34 5.58
CA ARG A 209 -6.35 -7.54 4.55
C ARG A 209 -7.22 -8.75 4.81
N VAL A 210 -6.59 -9.89 5.13
CA VAL A 210 -7.35 -11.12 5.45
C VAL A 210 -8.12 -10.96 6.75
N ALA A 211 -7.51 -10.39 7.79
CA ALA A 211 -8.16 -10.20 9.09
C ALA A 211 -9.36 -9.23 9.03
N LEU A 212 -9.30 -8.20 8.19
CA LEU A 212 -10.43 -7.28 7.96
C LEU A 212 -11.57 -7.95 7.22
N ALA A 213 -11.27 -8.82 6.24
CA ALA A 213 -12.28 -9.53 5.46
C ALA A 213 -13.11 -10.53 6.31
N PHE A 214 -12.51 -11.08 7.36
CA PHE A 214 -13.13 -12.13 8.20
C PHE A 214 -13.15 -11.76 9.68
N PRO A 215 -13.97 -10.77 10.09
CA PRO A 215 -13.99 -10.27 11.47
C PRO A 215 -14.46 -11.30 12.50
N HIS A 216 -15.19 -12.32 12.08
CA HIS A 216 -15.71 -13.41 12.95
C HIS A 216 -14.65 -14.47 13.31
N ILE A 217 -13.46 -14.42 12.69
CA ILE A 217 -12.36 -15.33 12.97
C ILE A 217 -11.38 -14.66 13.94
N PHE A 218 -10.88 -15.40 14.93
CA PHE A 218 -9.77 -14.95 15.75
C PHE A 218 -8.46 -14.99 14.96
N PHE A 219 -7.70 -13.89 14.99
CA PHE A 219 -6.37 -13.83 14.36
C PHE A 219 -5.29 -13.38 15.34
N SER A 220 -4.13 -14.02 15.28
CA SER A 220 -2.93 -13.53 15.95
C SER A 220 -1.72 -13.55 15.04
N LEU A 221 -0.84 -12.56 15.20
CA LEU A 221 0.46 -12.47 14.52
C LEU A 221 1.56 -12.31 15.55
N THR A 222 2.53 -13.24 15.55
CA THR A 222 3.73 -13.20 16.38
C THR A 222 4.95 -13.08 15.49
N GLY A 223 5.77 -12.06 15.71
CA GLY A 223 7.02 -11.81 14.98
C GLY A 223 8.23 -11.92 15.91
N ASN A 224 9.19 -12.80 15.60
CA ASN A 224 10.40 -13.01 16.41
C ASN A 224 10.12 -13.23 17.92
N GLY A 225 9.04 -13.95 18.22
CA GLY A 225 8.60 -14.22 19.62
C GLY A 225 7.78 -13.08 20.24
N GLN A 226 7.63 -11.95 19.61
CA GLN A 226 6.80 -10.84 20.09
C GLN A 226 5.43 -10.86 19.42
N GLN A 227 4.35 -10.74 20.22
CA GLN A 227 2.99 -10.67 19.69
C GLN A 227 2.69 -9.27 19.13
N LEU A 228 2.56 -9.17 17.80
CA LEU A 228 2.25 -7.93 17.08
C LEU A 228 0.74 -7.65 17.04
N PHE A 229 -0.06 -8.69 16.73
CA PHE A 229 -1.52 -8.59 16.70
C PHE A 229 -2.16 -9.66 17.57
N HIS A 230 -3.28 -9.30 18.18
CA HIS A 230 -4.21 -10.16 18.87
C HIS A 230 -5.61 -9.64 18.62
N LEU A 231 -6.30 -10.26 17.67
CA LEU A 231 -7.55 -9.77 17.09
C LEU A 231 -8.67 -10.73 17.47
N GLU A 232 -9.46 -10.36 18.47
CA GLU A 232 -10.62 -11.14 18.90
C GLU A 232 -11.71 -11.19 17.82
N ALA A 233 -12.41 -12.30 17.73
CA ALA A 233 -13.59 -12.43 16.88
C ALA A 233 -14.67 -11.43 17.28
N GLY A 234 -15.29 -10.77 16.30
CA GLY A 234 -16.28 -9.74 16.60
C GLY A 234 -16.93 -9.14 15.36
N THR A 235 -17.41 -7.93 15.50
CA THR A 235 -18.04 -7.17 14.41
C THR A 235 -16.99 -6.49 13.51
N ILE A 236 -17.39 -6.10 12.30
CA ILE A 236 -16.53 -5.34 11.37
C ILE A 236 -15.98 -4.07 12.06
N LYS A 237 -16.82 -3.34 12.80
CA LYS A 237 -16.38 -2.13 13.52
C LYS A 237 -15.29 -2.43 14.53
N GLN A 238 -15.48 -3.47 15.33
CA GLN A 238 -14.47 -3.89 16.32
C GLN A 238 -13.17 -4.28 15.63
N ARG A 239 -13.24 -5.05 14.54
CA ARG A 239 -12.07 -5.47 13.78
C ARG A 239 -11.31 -4.28 13.17
N VAL A 240 -12.02 -3.30 12.61
CA VAL A 240 -11.42 -2.05 12.09
C VAL A 240 -10.66 -1.32 13.20
N ILE A 241 -11.26 -1.19 14.39
CA ILE A 241 -10.62 -0.54 15.55
C ILE A 241 -9.39 -1.33 16.03
N GLN A 242 -9.49 -2.66 16.13
CA GLN A 242 -8.37 -3.52 16.55
C GLN A 242 -7.17 -3.41 15.59
N VAL A 243 -7.41 -3.24 14.28
CA VAL A 243 -6.37 -3.21 13.25
C VAL A 243 -5.81 -1.80 13.04
N LEU A 244 -6.69 -0.79 12.90
CA LEU A 244 -6.29 0.57 12.53
C LEU A 244 -6.07 1.49 13.75
N GLY A 245 -6.45 1.02 14.94
CA GLY A 245 -6.22 1.72 16.20
C GLY A 245 -7.46 2.38 16.81
N ASN A 246 -7.38 2.64 18.12
CA ASN A 246 -8.47 3.18 18.92
C ASN A 246 -8.89 4.61 18.52
N ASN A 247 -8.04 5.34 17.80
CA ASN A 247 -8.34 6.69 17.31
C ASN A 247 -9.56 6.74 16.38
N TYR A 248 -9.93 5.60 15.79
CA TYR A 248 -11.10 5.49 14.90
C TYR A 248 -12.41 5.18 15.61
N GLN A 249 -12.43 4.90 16.92
CA GLN A 249 -13.61 4.44 17.66
C GLN A 249 -14.84 5.35 17.49
N SER A 250 -14.64 6.69 17.58
CA SER A 250 -15.71 7.72 17.45
C SER A 250 -15.72 8.40 16.07
N ARG A 251 -14.82 8.00 15.18
CA ARG A 251 -14.59 8.67 13.89
C ARG A 251 -15.00 7.86 12.67
N LEU A 252 -15.68 6.73 12.89
CA LEU A 252 -16.21 5.89 11.84
C LEU A 252 -17.68 6.21 11.57
N VAL A 253 -18.04 6.32 10.29
CA VAL A 253 -19.40 6.42 9.79
C VAL A 253 -19.75 5.10 9.13
N ALA A 254 -20.87 4.49 9.52
CA ALA A 254 -21.32 3.24 8.93
C ALA A 254 -21.91 3.50 7.53
N VAL A 255 -21.52 2.67 6.58
CA VAL A 255 -22.12 2.62 5.23
C VAL A 255 -22.91 1.33 5.13
N LYS A 256 -24.19 1.42 4.74
CA LYS A 256 -25.04 0.28 4.50
C LYS A 256 -26.06 0.64 3.43
N GLU A 257 -25.95 -0.01 2.26
CA GLU A 257 -26.90 0.10 1.16
C GLU A 257 -27.19 -1.30 0.62
N GLU A 258 -28.45 -1.66 0.57
CA GLU A 258 -28.93 -2.95 0.08
C GLU A 258 -29.77 -2.72 -1.18
N THR A 259 -29.38 -3.33 -2.28
CA THR A 259 -30.10 -3.27 -3.56
C THR A 259 -30.23 -4.67 -4.14
N ASP A 260 -31.10 -4.83 -5.13
CA ASP A 260 -31.28 -6.11 -5.83
C ASP A 260 -30.04 -6.54 -6.64
N TYR A 261 -29.13 -5.60 -6.96
CA TYR A 261 -27.95 -5.84 -7.78
C TYR A 261 -26.70 -6.11 -6.95
N LEU A 262 -26.48 -5.31 -5.89
CA LEU A 262 -25.32 -5.45 -5.00
C LEU A 262 -25.65 -4.90 -3.60
N ASN A 263 -24.90 -5.37 -2.61
CA ASN A 263 -24.96 -4.88 -1.25
C ASN A 263 -23.63 -4.20 -0.91
N ILE A 264 -23.68 -2.99 -0.35
CA ILE A 264 -22.52 -2.26 0.13
C ILE A 264 -22.63 -2.12 1.63
N SER A 265 -21.62 -2.56 2.35
CA SER A 265 -21.52 -2.42 3.80
C SER A 265 -20.12 -2.00 4.22
N GLY A 266 -19.97 -1.52 5.45
CA GLY A 266 -18.66 -1.18 6.00
C GLY A 266 -18.61 0.15 6.70
N PHE A 267 -17.44 0.78 6.67
CA PHE A 267 -17.20 2.03 7.38
C PHE A 267 -16.33 2.98 6.55
N VAL A 268 -16.62 4.26 6.66
CA VAL A 268 -15.79 5.35 6.15
C VAL A 268 -15.39 6.27 7.30
N GLY A 269 -14.26 6.92 7.20
CA GLY A 269 -13.79 7.88 8.21
C GLY A 269 -14.50 9.23 8.10
N LYS A 270 -14.71 9.91 9.22
CA LYS A 270 -15.14 11.32 9.19
C LYS A 270 -14.13 12.17 8.41
N PRO A 271 -14.54 13.30 7.81
CA PRO A 271 -13.64 14.17 7.03
C PRO A 271 -12.38 14.61 7.78
N ASP A 272 -12.46 14.80 9.09
CA ASP A 272 -11.33 15.17 9.95
C ASP A 272 -10.26 14.07 10.10
N THR A 273 -10.57 12.84 9.70
CA THR A 273 -9.63 11.70 9.71
C THR A 273 -8.84 11.54 8.42
N ALA A 274 -9.12 12.37 7.40
CA ALA A 274 -8.42 12.28 6.12
C ALA A 274 -6.93 12.56 6.28
N LYS A 275 -6.11 11.70 5.68
CA LYS A 275 -4.64 11.78 5.72
C LYS A 275 -4.09 12.23 4.37
N LYS A 276 -2.90 12.84 4.37
CA LYS A 276 -2.20 13.20 3.12
C LYS A 276 -1.62 12.00 2.39
N THR A 277 -1.59 10.83 3.04
CA THR A 277 -1.07 9.60 2.45
C THR A 277 -2.15 8.54 2.32
N ARG A 278 -1.98 7.69 1.30
CA ARG A 278 -2.79 6.48 1.13
C ARG A 278 -2.29 5.40 2.07
N GLY A 279 -3.19 4.61 2.65
CA GLY A 279 -2.81 3.48 3.52
C GLY A 279 -4.01 2.79 4.16
N ASP A 280 -5.01 3.56 4.58
CA ASP A 280 -6.18 3.04 5.30
C ASP A 280 -7.39 2.90 4.35
N GLN A 281 -7.18 2.29 3.17
CA GLN A 281 -8.15 2.24 2.08
C GLN A 281 -8.34 0.80 1.64
N TYR A 282 -9.48 0.20 1.98
CA TYR A 282 -9.75 -1.20 1.74
C TYR A 282 -11.10 -1.39 1.04
N PHE A 283 -11.07 -2.02 -0.14
CA PHE A 283 -12.24 -2.57 -0.80
C PHE A 283 -12.21 -4.09 -0.74
N PHE A 284 -13.35 -4.66 -0.42
CA PHE A 284 -13.58 -6.11 -0.46
C PHE A 284 -14.75 -6.39 -1.39
N VAL A 285 -14.55 -7.30 -2.34
CA VAL A 285 -15.60 -7.82 -3.21
C VAL A 285 -15.77 -9.31 -2.92
N ASN A 286 -16.94 -9.71 -2.46
CA ASN A 286 -17.21 -11.07 -1.99
C ASN A 286 -16.10 -11.55 -1.02
N ASN A 287 -15.77 -10.73 0.00
CA ASN A 287 -14.72 -10.90 1.00
C ASN A 287 -13.27 -10.91 0.45
N ARG A 288 -13.05 -10.66 -0.82
CA ARG A 288 -11.71 -10.60 -1.44
C ARG A 288 -11.23 -9.15 -1.51
N PHE A 289 -10.04 -8.88 -0.97
CA PHE A 289 -9.41 -7.57 -1.10
C PHE A 289 -9.07 -7.25 -2.56
N ILE A 290 -9.48 -6.06 -3.00
CA ILE A 290 -9.20 -5.56 -4.34
C ILE A 290 -8.56 -4.18 -4.32
N ARG A 291 -7.84 -3.88 -5.39
CA ARG A 291 -7.33 -2.54 -5.71
C ARG A 291 -8.03 -2.04 -6.96
N SER A 292 -8.84 -0.99 -6.82
CA SER A 292 -9.48 -0.34 -7.95
C SER A 292 -9.29 1.18 -7.83
N ALA A 293 -8.55 1.75 -8.78
CA ALA A 293 -8.40 3.20 -8.88
C ALA A 293 -9.75 3.85 -9.20
N TYR A 294 -10.59 3.18 -9.95
CA TYR A 294 -11.91 3.64 -10.34
C TYR A 294 -12.87 3.75 -9.15
N LEU A 295 -12.96 2.72 -8.31
CA LEU A 295 -13.76 2.76 -7.09
C LEU A 295 -13.19 3.73 -6.05
N ASN A 296 -11.85 3.83 -5.95
CA ASN A 296 -11.23 4.85 -5.10
C ASN A 296 -11.65 6.26 -5.53
N HIS A 297 -11.72 6.54 -6.85
CA HIS A 297 -12.21 7.81 -7.37
C HIS A 297 -13.68 8.06 -6.99
N ALA A 298 -14.54 7.02 -6.97
CA ALA A 298 -15.92 7.14 -6.52
C ALA A 298 -16.02 7.63 -5.06
N VAL A 299 -15.21 7.05 -4.17
CA VAL A 299 -15.14 7.49 -2.77
C VAL A 299 -14.58 8.92 -2.67
N MET A 300 -13.48 9.23 -3.39
CA MET A 300 -12.90 10.58 -3.38
C MET A 300 -13.91 11.64 -3.83
N ASN A 301 -14.72 11.36 -4.87
CA ASN A 301 -15.79 12.25 -5.31
C ASN A 301 -16.90 12.45 -4.26
N ALA A 302 -17.16 11.42 -3.44
CA ALA A 302 -18.11 11.57 -2.34
C ALA A 302 -17.62 12.52 -1.25
N TYR A 303 -16.29 12.69 -1.11
CA TYR A 303 -15.65 13.58 -0.13
C TYR A 303 -15.23 14.94 -0.72
N GLN A 304 -15.42 15.20 -2.00
CA GLN A 304 -14.82 16.30 -2.77
C GLN A 304 -14.94 17.68 -2.10
N GLU A 305 -16.08 17.98 -1.45
CA GLU A 305 -16.35 19.26 -0.79
C GLU A 305 -16.01 19.25 0.70
N MET A 306 -15.59 18.10 1.26
CA MET A 306 -15.42 17.90 2.70
C MET A 306 -13.96 17.79 3.13
N ILE A 307 -13.05 17.44 2.22
CA ILE A 307 -11.63 17.27 2.50
C ILE A 307 -10.75 18.01 1.48
N PRO A 308 -9.53 18.44 1.85
CA PRO A 308 -8.58 19.01 0.90
C PRO A 308 -8.28 18.05 -0.26
N GLY A 309 -8.09 18.57 -1.47
CA GLY A 309 -7.89 17.76 -2.67
C GLY A 309 -6.62 16.87 -2.67
N ASP A 310 -5.65 17.17 -1.78
CA ASP A 310 -4.42 16.40 -1.56
C ASP A 310 -4.54 15.38 -0.42
N SER A 311 -5.74 15.19 0.14
CA SER A 311 -5.98 14.30 1.28
C SER A 311 -6.82 13.08 0.87
N PHE A 312 -6.63 11.98 1.57
CA PHE A 312 -7.27 10.70 1.29
C PHE A 312 -8.10 10.24 2.50
N PRO A 313 -9.40 9.95 2.32
CA PRO A 313 -10.23 9.44 3.39
C PRO A 313 -9.89 7.98 3.71
N MET A 314 -10.08 7.60 4.96
CA MET A 314 -10.08 6.20 5.39
C MET A 314 -11.39 5.53 4.98
N TYR A 315 -11.31 4.30 4.48
CA TYR A 315 -12.50 3.47 4.26
C TYR A 315 -12.18 1.97 4.31
N VAL A 316 -13.16 1.20 4.78
CA VAL A 316 -13.22 -0.27 4.72
C VAL A 316 -14.61 -0.61 4.21
N LEU A 317 -14.73 -0.93 2.94
CA LEU A 317 -15.98 -1.16 2.25
C LEU A 317 -16.05 -2.57 1.67
N PHE A 318 -17.17 -3.22 1.91
CA PHE A 318 -17.53 -4.54 1.40
C PHE A 318 -18.59 -4.37 0.33
N ILE A 319 -18.39 -5.03 -0.78
CA ILE A 319 -19.31 -5.06 -1.93
C ILE A 319 -19.64 -6.52 -2.18
N ASP A 320 -20.87 -6.91 -1.89
CA ASP A 320 -21.35 -8.26 -2.11
C ASP A 320 -22.28 -8.27 -3.34
N LEU A 321 -21.92 -9.06 -4.32
CA LEU A 321 -22.68 -9.22 -5.56
C LEU A 321 -22.55 -10.65 -6.09
N ASP A 322 -23.40 -11.00 -7.07
CA ASP A 322 -23.38 -12.33 -7.69
C ASP A 322 -21.99 -12.61 -8.27
N PRO A 323 -21.34 -13.77 -7.94
CA PRO A 323 -20.05 -14.14 -8.48
C PRO A 323 -19.98 -14.15 -10.02
N THR A 324 -21.09 -14.38 -10.71
CA THR A 324 -21.17 -14.36 -12.18
C THR A 324 -20.93 -12.99 -12.79
N GLN A 325 -21.15 -11.92 -12.03
CA GLN A 325 -20.97 -10.52 -12.46
C GLN A 325 -19.55 -10.01 -12.28
N VAL A 326 -18.63 -10.87 -11.78
CA VAL A 326 -17.25 -10.49 -11.47
C VAL A 326 -16.27 -11.52 -12.00
N ASP A 327 -15.39 -11.09 -12.88
CA ASP A 327 -14.23 -11.91 -13.24
C ASP A 327 -13.07 -11.66 -12.27
N VAL A 328 -12.76 -12.65 -11.44
CA VAL A 328 -11.67 -12.66 -10.46
C VAL A 328 -10.36 -13.18 -11.05
N ASN A 329 -10.41 -13.84 -12.20
CA ASN A 329 -9.25 -14.51 -12.81
C ASN A 329 -8.46 -13.59 -13.78
N VAL A 330 -8.36 -12.31 -13.47
CA VAL A 330 -7.68 -11.30 -14.30
C VAL A 330 -6.17 -11.29 -14.08
N HIS A 331 -5.72 -11.42 -12.82
CA HIS A 331 -4.30 -11.33 -12.45
C HIS A 331 -3.91 -12.48 -11.50
N PRO A 332 -2.65 -12.99 -11.53
CA PRO A 332 -2.19 -14.04 -10.60
C PRO A 332 -2.38 -13.71 -9.12
N THR A 333 -2.19 -12.44 -8.73
CA THR A 333 -2.39 -11.97 -7.35
C THR A 333 -3.85 -11.84 -6.93
N LYS A 334 -4.80 -11.96 -7.88
CA LYS A 334 -6.24 -11.85 -7.65
C LYS A 334 -6.70 -10.54 -6.97
N GLN A 335 -5.88 -9.48 -7.04
CA GLN A 335 -6.20 -8.16 -6.45
C GLN A 335 -6.85 -7.20 -7.46
N GLU A 336 -6.85 -7.56 -8.73
CA GLU A 336 -7.52 -6.85 -9.81
C GLU A 336 -8.67 -7.73 -10.30
N ILE A 337 -9.85 -7.15 -10.39
CA ILE A 337 -11.06 -7.82 -10.86
C ILE A 337 -11.72 -6.97 -11.93
N LYS A 338 -12.53 -7.60 -12.79
CA LYS A 338 -13.41 -6.92 -13.73
C LYS A 338 -14.85 -7.13 -13.34
N PHE A 339 -15.60 -6.06 -13.26
CA PHE A 339 -17.05 -6.10 -13.11
C PHE A 339 -17.71 -6.19 -14.49
N GLU A 340 -18.83 -6.86 -14.59
CA GLU A 340 -19.66 -6.86 -15.79
C GLU A 340 -20.11 -5.42 -16.12
N ASP A 341 -20.55 -4.68 -15.12
CA ASP A 341 -20.95 -3.28 -15.26
C ASP A 341 -20.26 -2.37 -14.22
N GLU A 342 -19.02 -1.99 -14.51
CA GLU A 342 -18.16 -1.20 -13.61
C GLU A 342 -18.76 0.18 -13.28
N LYS A 343 -19.55 0.78 -14.21
CA LYS A 343 -20.17 2.08 -14.02
C LYS A 343 -21.30 2.04 -12.99
N ILE A 344 -22.07 0.95 -12.97
CA ILE A 344 -23.13 0.75 -11.99
C ILE A 344 -22.51 0.63 -10.59
N VAL A 345 -21.50 -0.21 -10.42
CA VAL A 345 -20.81 -0.37 -9.14
C VAL A 345 -20.21 0.96 -8.67
N TYR A 346 -19.60 1.74 -9.56
CA TYR A 346 -19.08 3.08 -9.26
C TYR A 346 -20.17 4.01 -8.71
N ALA A 347 -21.31 4.09 -9.41
CA ALA A 347 -22.41 4.97 -9.02
C ALA A 347 -23.00 4.59 -7.65
N PHE A 348 -23.17 3.29 -7.40
CA PHE A 348 -23.65 2.80 -6.09
C PHE A 348 -22.65 3.08 -4.96
N VAL A 349 -21.36 2.85 -5.15
CA VAL A 349 -20.33 3.16 -4.14
C VAL A 349 -20.32 4.65 -3.83
N GLN A 350 -20.36 5.51 -4.85
CA GLN A 350 -20.39 6.95 -4.66
C GLN A 350 -21.65 7.39 -3.89
N ALA A 351 -22.82 6.87 -4.28
CA ALA A 351 -24.10 7.19 -3.64
C ALA A 351 -24.13 6.72 -2.19
N ALA A 352 -23.72 5.48 -1.91
CA ALA A 352 -23.69 4.90 -0.57
C ALA A 352 -22.81 5.72 0.38
N VAL A 353 -21.61 6.10 -0.06
CA VAL A 353 -20.70 6.93 0.75
C VAL A 353 -21.28 8.33 0.96
N LYS A 354 -21.81 8.99 -0.08
CA LYS A 354 -22.48 10.30 0.07
C LYS A 354 -23.65 10.24 1.03
N HIS A 355 -24.49 9.21 0.92
CA HIS A 355 -25.62 9.02 1.82
C HIS A 355 -25.20 8.85 3.28
N ALA A 356 -24.20 8.01 3.54
CA ALA A 356 -23.65 7.81 4.88
C ALA A 356 -23.09 9.11 5.47
N LEU A 357 -22.32 9.89 4.70
CA LEU A 357 -21.75 11.16 5.14
C LEU A 357 -22.84 12.22 5.38
N ALA A 358 -23.88 12.26 4.55
CA ALA A 358 -25.01 13.18 4.73
C ALA A 358 -25.80 12.86 6.02
N GLN A 359 -26.08 11.58 6.29
CA GLN A 359 -26.73 11.16 7.54
C GLN A 359 -25.91 11.58 8.77
N PHE A 360 -24.60 11.43 8.72
CA PHE A 360 -23.71 11.85 9.79
C PHE A 360 -23.76 13.37 10.03
N SER A 361 -23.82 14.20 8.99
CA SER A 361 -23.87 15.67 9.11
C SER A 361 -25.20 16.18 9.67
N ILE A 362 -26.27 15.41 9.53
CA ILE A 362 -27.63 15.76 10.01
C ILE A 362 -27.86 15.29 11.45
N THR A 363 -27.19 14.21 11.88
CA THR A 363 -27.31 13.69 13.25
C THR A 363 -26.31 14.41 14.14
N PRO A 364 -26.72 15.37 15.02
CA PRO A 364 -25.81 15.95 15.97
C PRO A 364 -25.30 14.81 16.87
N THR A 365 -24.01 14.58 16.89
CA THR A 365 -23.36 13.73 17.88
C THR A 365 -23.59 14.38 19.23
N LEU A 366 -24.49 13.82 20.04
CA LEU A 366 -24.55 14.11 21.47
C LEU A 366 -23.26 13.55 22.08
N ASP A 367 -22.23 14.37 22.06
CA ASP A 367 -21.00 14.10 22.80
C ASP A 367 -21.35 14.30 24.28
N PHE A 368 -21.47 13.22 25.03
CA PHE A 368 -21.75 13.23 26.46
C PHE A 368 -20.61 13.82 27.31
N ASN A 369 -19.55 14.35 26.70
CA ASN A 369 -18.47 15.11 27.34
C ASN A 369 -18.73 16.63 27.33
N LEU A 370 -19.96 17.06 27.17
CA LEU A 370 -20.32 18.47 27.25
C LEU A 370 -20.18 18.98 28.70
N ASP A 371 -19.52 20.13 28.83
CA ASP A 371 -19.32 20.94 30.00
C ASP A 371 -20.55 20.93 30.94
N PRO A 372 -20.39 20.73 32.26
CA PRO A 372 -21.51 20.72 33.23
C PRO A 372 -22.41 21.96 33.18
N GLY A 373 -21.94 23.08 32.59
CA GLY A 373 -22.70 24.31 32.41
C GLY A 373 -23.85 24.23 31.39
N ILE A 374 -23.83 23.25 30.46
CA ILE A 374 -24.85 23.11 29.39
C ILE A 374 -26.06 22.28 29.86
N GLN A 375 -25.91 21.48 30.90
CA GLN A 375 -27.00 20.69 31.49
C GLN A 375 -28.11 21.51 32.15
N GLN A 376 -27.95 22.81 32.30
CA GLN A 376 -28.94 23.70 32.94
C GLN A 376 -29.83 24.47 31.96
N LEU A 377 -29.69 24.23 30.67
CA LEU A 377 -30.57 24.88 29.67
C LEU A 377 -31.92 24.14 29.60
N SER A 378 -32.99 24.83 30.01
CA SER A 378 -34.39 24.34 30.04
C SER A 378 -34.94 23.82 28.70
N SER A 379 -34.21 24.01 27.61
CA SER A 379 -34.58 23.50 26.28
C SER A 379 -34.24 22.01 26.07
N ILE A 380 -33.44 21.39 26.94
CA ILE A 380 -33.04 19.97 26.83
C ILE A 380 -34.04 19.03 27.53
N GLN A 381 -34.90 19.57 28.38
CA GLN A 381 -35.85 18.76 29.17
C GLN A 381 -37.22 18.56 28.51
N GLN A 382 -37.42 19.05 27.30
CA GLN A 382 -38.71 18.85 26.61
C GLN A 382 -38.68 17.59 25.73
N PRO A 383 -39.66 16.67 25.87
CA PRO A 383 -39.73 15.46 25.07
C PRO A 383 -39.95 15.77 23.58
N PHE A 384 -39.33 15.01 22.72
CA PHE A 384 -39.45 15.07 21.26
C PHE A 384 -40.89 14.62 20.89
N THR A 385 -41.75 15.53 20.47
CA THR A 385 -43.09 15.21 20.00
C THR A 385 -43.12 14.89 18.50
N GLU A 386 -44.06 14.03 18.07
CA GLU A 386 -44.21 13.60 16.67
C GLU A 386 -44.39 14.76 15.68
N GLU A 387 -44.90 15.90 16.11
CA GLU A 387 -45.05 17.12 15.31
C GLU A 387 -43.70 17.76 14.91
N ARG A 388 -42.68 17.65 15.73
CA ARG A 388 -41.31 18.11 15.41
C ARG A 388 -40.59 17.16 14.47
N GLN A 389 -40.90 15.88 14.52
CA GLN A 389 -40.37 14.87 13.61
C GLN A 389 -40.95 15.07 12.19
N SER A 390 -42.21 15.44 12.06
CA SER A 390 -42.83 15.73 10.77
C SER A 390 -42.34 17.04 10.13
N ALA A 391 -41.96 18.04 10.93
CA ALA A 391 -41.36 19.28 10.43
C ALA A 391 -39.93 19.10 9.89
N ALA A 392 -39.14 18.22 10.49
CA ALA A 392 -37.78 17.87 10.00
C ALA A 392 -37.82 17.07 8.68
N THR A 393 -38.85 16.23 8.48
CA THR A 393 -39.04 15.45 7.25
C THR A 393 -39.68 16.23 6.09
N SER A 394 -40.23 17.43 6.36
CA SER A 394 -40.85 18.28 5.35
C SER A 394 -39.93 19.31 4.70
N SER A 395 -38.64 19.32 5.05
CA SER A 395 -37.65 20.22 4.43
C SER A 395 -37.49 19.89 2.94
N SER A 396 -37.36 20.92 2.10
CA SER A 396 -37.29 20.82 0.64
C SER A 396 -36.12 19.95 0.14
N LEU A 397 -35.09 19.68 0.98
CA LEU A 397 -33.98 18.77 0.72
C LEU A 397 -34.42 17.29 0.74
N PHE A 398 -35.41 16.92 1.59
CA PHE A 398 -35.87 15.53 1.68
C PHE A 398 -36.78 15.13 0.55
N LYS A 399 -37.57 16.09 -0.03
CA LYS A 399 -38.46 15.83 -1.15
C LYS A 399 -37.74 15.50 -2.46
N GLY A 400 -36.47 15.91 -2.61
CA GLY A 400 -35.66 15.58 -3.78
C GLY A 400 -35.17 14.13 -3.82
N PHE A 401 -35.12 13.45 -2.68
CA PHE A 401 -34.52 12.10 -2.58
C PHE A 401 -35.53 10.95 -2.63
N THR A 402 -36.82 11.22 -2.44
CA THR A 402 -37.85 10.16 -2.36
C THR A 402 -38.64 9.92 -3.65
N GLN A 403 -38.34 10.61 -4.75
CA GLN A 403 -38.98 10.34 -6.03
C GLN A 403 -38.34 9.11 -6.71
N LYS A 404 -39.06 7.99 -6.64
CA LYS A 404 -38.78 6.67 -7.23
C LYS A 404 -38.54 6.65 -8.75
N HIS A 405 -38.42 7.78 -9.43
CA HIS A 405 -38.34 7.87 -10.90
C HIS A 405 -37.13 8.63 -11.44
N GLN A 406 -36.16 9.04 -10.61
CA GLN A 406 -34.95 9.75 -11.11
C GLN A 406 -33.80 8.84 -11.55
N ALA A 407 -33.89 7.52 -11.38
CA ALA A 407 -32.88 6.59 -11.87
C ALA A 407 -32.89 6.36 -13.40
N HIS A 408 -33.86 6.90 -14.12
CA HIS A 408 -34.05 6.64 -15.56
C HIS A 408 -33.76 7.79 -16.53
N PHE A 409 -33.31 8.94 -16.07
CA PHE A 409 -32.93 10.04 -16.95
C PHE A 409 -31.52 10.54 -16.66
N ILE A 410 -30.53 9.77 -17.09
CA ILE A 410 -29.19 10.28 -17.38
C ILE A 410 -29.17 10.44 -18.90
N GLU A 411 -29.28 11.68 -19.38
CA GLU A 411 -28.99 11.98 -20.77
C GLU A 411 -27.57 11.52 -21.09
N PRO A 412 -27.32 10.86 -22.23
CA PRO A 412 -25.99 10.42 -22.59
C PRO A 412 -25.10 11.66 -22.77
N ALA A 413 -24.18 11.87 -21.85
CA ALA A 413 -23.13 12.88 -21.98
C ALA A 413 -22.42 12.69 -23.31
N ARG A 414 -22.20 13.79 -24.02
CA ARG A 414 -21.56 13.85 -25.34
C ARG A 414 -20.24 13.09 -25.31
N LYS A 415 -20.04 12.24 -26.32
CA LYS A 415 -18.88 11.33 -26.51
C LYS A 415 -17.50 12.00 -26.51
N GLU A 416 -17.38 13.31 -26.36
CA GLU A 416 -16.11 14.03 -26.48
C GLU A 416 -15.34 14.19 -25.16
N GLU A 417 -15.99 14.13 -24.00
CA GLU A 417 -15.31 14.26 -22.70
C GLU A 417 -14.67 12.97 -22.17
N LEU A 418 -14.92 11.84 -22.82
CA LEU A 418 -14.42 10.52 -22.38
C LEU A 418 -13.06 10.12 -23.02
N LYS A 419 -12.46 10.97 -23.86
CA LYS A 419 -11.18 10.62 -24.53
C LYS A 419 -9.94 10.77 -23.65
N HIS A 420 -9.98 11.57 -22.59
CA HIS A 420 -8.80 11.88 -21.77
C HIS A 420 -8.53 10.92 -20.60
N TRP A 421 -9.42 10.00 -20.30
CA TRP A 421 -9.17 9.09 -19.17
C TRP A 421 -8.28 7.88 -19.52
N ARG A 422 -8.13 7.54 -20.81
CA ARG A 422 -7.19 6.51 -21.26
C ARG A 422 -5.72 6.89 -21.04
N ASP A 423 -5.41 8.17 -21.06
CA ASP A 423 -4.05 8.68 -20.86
C ASP A 423 -3.54 8.48 -19.43
N PHE A 424 -4.42 8.22 -18.48
CA PHE A 424 -4.08 7.88 -17.09
C PHE A 424 -3.67 6.41 -16.89
N TYR A 425 -4.00 5.53 -17.83
CA TYR A 425 -3.71 4.10 -17.73
C TYR A 425 -2.46 3.66 -18.51
N GLU A 426 -1.98 4.44 -19.46
CA GLU A 426 -0.83 4.12 -20.31
C GLU A 426 0.51 4.71 -19.82
N GLY A 427 0.59 5.18 -18.59
CA GLY A 427 1.82 5.66 -17.94
C GLY A 427 2.85 4.56 -17.64
N GLY A 428 3.09 3.64 -18.55
CA GLY A 428 4.04 2.54 -18.40
C GLY A 428 4.59 1.99 -19.70
N ASN A 429 4.90 2.85 -20.69
CA ASN A 429 5.99 2.58 -21.63
C ASN A 429 6.20 3.81 -22.53
N SER A 430 7.39 4.31 -22.46
CA SER A 430 7.92 5.37 -23.30
C SER A 430 7.82 5.07 -24.78
N SER A 431 7.01 5.83 -25.50
CA SER A 431 7.31 6.19 -26.88
C SER A 431 6.92 7.66 -27.06
N GLN A 432 7.92 8.47 -27.31
CA GLN A 432 7.82 9.89 -27.61
C GLN A 432 6.91 10.09 -28.83
N PRO A 433 5.91 10.98 -28.80
CA PRO A 433 5.33 11.50 -30.02
C PRO A 433 6.32 12.51 -30.63
N ALA A 434 6.56 12.36 -31.92
CA ALA A 434 7.29 13.33 -32.72
C ALA A 434 6.57 14.70 -32.64
N ILE A 435 7.26 15.71 -32.13
CA ILE A 435 6.79 17.08 -32.06
C ILE A 435 7.22 17.75 -33.37
N GLU A 436 6.24 18.19 -34.14
CA GLU A 436 6.50 19.18 -35.21
C GLU A 436 6.97 20.53 -34.61
N PRO A 437 7.91 21.27 -35.25
CA PRO A 437 8.54 22.42 -34.66
C PRO A 437 7.62 23.66 -34.78
N GLY A 438 7.05 24.08 -33.66
CA GLY A 438 6.27 25.28 -33.56
C GLY A 438 6.28 25.86 -32.15
N ASN A 439 7.22 26.77 -31.86
CA ASN A 439 7.31 27.66 -30.70
C ASN A 439 7.46 26.99 -29.32
N GLU A 440 8.62 26.40 -29.10
CA GLU A 440 9.13 26.15 -27.73
C GLU A 440 9.53 27.47 -27.06
N PRO A 441 9.19 27.70 -25.78
CA PRO A 441 9.94 28.63 -24.97
C PRO A 441 11.33 28.04 -24.76
N THR A 442 12.34 28.65 -25.34
CA THR A 442 13.76 28.31 -25.23
C THR A 442 14.14 27.99 -23.78
N PRO A 443 14.77 26.83 -23.52
CA PRO A 443 15.39 26.59 -22.22
C PRO A 443 16.48 27.61 -22.01
N VAL A 444 16.33 28.46 -20.99
CA VAL A 444 17.34 29.41 -20.58
C VAL A 444 18.58 28.61 -20.17
N SER A 445 19.62 28.66 -21.00
CA SER A 445 20.90 28.06 -20.69
C SER A 445 21.45 28.70 -19.42
N LEU A 446 21.67 27.84 -18.40
CA LEU A 446 22.32 28.21 -17.16
C LEU A 446 23.80 28.55 -17.42
N HIS A 447 24.05 29.78 -17.84
CA HIS A 447 25.35 30.36 -17.66
C HIS A 447 25.55 30.61 -16.14
N LYS A 448 26.66 30.14 -15.58
CA LYS A 448 27.23 30.65 -14.33
C LYS A 448 27.55 32.13 -14.54
N ALA A 449 26.54 32.97 -14.40
CA ALA A 449 26.75 34.42 -14.26
C ALA A 449 26.88 34.68 -12.76
N ASP A 450 27.82 35.50 -12.40
CA ASP A 450 28.08 35.99 -11.06
C ASP A 450 26.77 36.22 -10.31
N GLN A 451 26.50 35.34 -9.31
CA GLN A 451 25.36 35.51 -8.42
C GLN A 451 25.66 36.71 -7.52
N GLN A 452 25.30 37.90 -7.97
CA GLN A 452 25.14 39.01 -7.07
C GLN A 452 23.99 38.65 -6.11
N ILE A 453 24.34 38.31 -4.88
CA ILE A 453 23.41 38.19 -3.77
C ILE A 453 22.59 39.48 -3.77
N PRO A 454 21.25 39.46 -3.77
CA PRO A 454 20.45 40.69 -3.69
C PRO A 454 20.79 41.42 -2.40
N GLY A 455 21.72 42.34 -2.45
CA GLY A 455 22.12 43.12 -1.29
C GLY A 455 20.99 44.08 -0.91
N ALA A 456 20.62 44.10 0.36
CA ALA A 456 19.87 45.15 1.08
C ALA A 456 18.65 45.75 0.35
N ALA A 457 18.00 45.02 -0.54
CA ALA A 457 16.76 45.46 -1.18
C ALA A 457 15.59 45.27 -0.22
N ASN A 458 14.65 46.18 -0.18
CA ASN A 458 13.41 46.08 0.57
C ASN A 458 12.63 44.83 0.12
N LEU A 459 12.71 43.76 0.89
CA LEU A 459 11.93 42.54 0.66
C LEU A 459 10.48 42.80 1.04
N SER A 460 9.55 42.32 0.25
CA SER A 460 8.13 42.37 0.57
C SER A 460 7.46 41.03 0.47
N GLN A 461 6.62 40.69 1.44
CA GLN A 461 5.84 39.45 1.42
C GLN A 461 4.49 39.68 0.75
N MET A 462 4.12 38.83 -0.22
CA MET A 462 2.86 38.86 -0.92
C MET A 462 2.06 37.60 -0.64
N LEU A 463 0.76 37.76 -0.31
CA LEU A 463 -0.18 36.66 -0.02
C LEU A 463 0.30 35.72 1.11
N ASN A 464 1.15 36.18 2.00
CA ASN A 464 1.79 35.38 3.06
C ASN A 464 2.42 34.04 2.54
N SER A 465 2.82 34.02 1.28
CA SER A 465 3.32 32.81 0.60
C SER A 465 4.51 33.06 -0.29
N TYR A 466 4.66 34.30 -0.77
CA TYR A 466 5.71 34.69 -1.72
C TYR A 466 6.51 35.86 -1.17
N ILE A 467 7.82 35.83 -1.41
CA ILE A 467 8.72 36.94 -1.13
C ILE A 467 9.11 37.55 -2.47
N VAL A 468 8.91 38.85 -2.61
CA VAL A 468 9.34 39.65 -3.78
C VAL A 468 10.64 40.33 -3.43
N SER A 469 11.68 40.04 -4.21
CA SER A 469 12.99 40.69 -4.14
C SER A 469 13.24 41.50 -5.40
N PRO A 470 13.33 42.84 -5.34
CA PRO A 470 13.68 43.65 -6.51
C PRO A 470 15.13 43.37 -6.91
N THR A 471 15.38 43.41 -8.22
CA THR A 471 16.71 43.32 -8.84
C THR A 471 16.91 44.46 -9.81
N ASP A 472 18.15 44.75 -10.23
CA ASP A 472 18.46 45.84 -11.19
C ASP A 472 17.73 45.67 -12.52
N SER A 473 17.40 44.43 -12.91
CA SER A 473 16.77 44.09 -14.18
C SER A 473 15.28 43.70 -14.08
N GLY A 474 14.68 43.70 -12.86
CA GLY A 474 13.31 43.29 -12.66
C GLY A 474 13.01 42.91 -11.19
N PHE A 475 12.45 41.75 -10.98
CA PHE A 475 12.25 41.18 -9.62
C PHE A 475 12.28 39.67 -9.63
N ILE A 476 12.59 39.08 -8.48
CA ILE A 476 12.50 37.63 -8.21
C ILE A 476 11.31 37.39 -7.30
N LEU A 477 10.47 36.43 -7.68
CA LEU A 477 9.35 35.95 -6.88
C LEU A 477 9.74 34.59 -6.26
N ILE A 478 9.94 34.56 -4.97
CA ILE A 478 10.38 33.37 -4.20
C ILE A 478 9.18 32.77 -3.49
N HIS A 479 8.93 31.47 -3.67
CA HIS A 479 7.91 30.75 -2.91
C HIS A 479 8.49 30.34 -1.56
N GLN A 480 8.03 30.92 -0.45
CA GLN A 480 8.63 30.78 0.88
C GLN A 480 8.74 29.33 1.35
N GLN A 481 7.71 28.49 1.13
CA GLN A 481 7.71 27.09 1.53
C GLN A 481 8.74 26.28 0.72
N SER A 482 8.76 26.45 -0.61
CA SER A 482 9.69 25.73 -1.49
C SER A 482 11.14 26.13 -1.24
N ALA A 483 11.38 27.42 -0.97
CA ALA A 483 12.70 27.93 -0.61
C ALA A 483 13.20 27.33 0.71
N HIS A 484 12.35 27.34 1.75
CA HIS A 484 12.72 26.78 3.06
C HIS A 484 12.90 25.25 3.00
N GLU A 485 12.05 24.53 2.25
CA GLU A 485 12.21 23.09 2.00
C GLU A 485 13.58 22.79 1.39
N ARG A 486 14.06 23.60 0.44
CA ARG A 486 15.38 23.43 -0.16
C ARG A 486 16.51 23.68 0.82
N VAL A 487 16.45 24.75 1.58
CA VAL A 487 17.43 25.10 2.61
C VAL A 487 17.54 23.97 3.63
N LEU A 488 16.40 23.53 4.18
CA LEU A 488 16.37 22.43 5.15
C LEU A 488 16.90 21.12 4.57
N TYR A 489 16.57 20.81 3.32
CA TYR A 489 17.05 19.58 2.69
C TYR A 489 18.58 19.55 2.60
N GLU A 490 19.22 20.62 2.11
CA GLU A 490 20.67 20.68 2.01
C GLU A 490 21.35 20.70 3.39
N HIS A 491 20.76 21.38 4.36
CA HIS A 491 21.24 21.39 5.74
C HIS A 491 21.20 19.99 6.37
N LEU A 492 20.06 19.31 6.31
CA LEU A 492 19.89 17.95 6.83
C LEU A 492 20.76 16.94 6.07
N GLN A 493 20.95 17.10 4.76
CA GLN A 493 21.79 16.22 3.97
C GLN A 493 23.27 16.37 4.34
N SER A 494 23.76 17.58 4.55
CA SER A 494 25.15 17.84 4.97
C SER A 494 25.40 17.36 6.40
N ALA A 495 24.53 17.72 7.34
CA ALA A 495 24.61 17.29 8.74
C ALA A 495 24.59 15.75 8.86
N SER A 496 23.77 15.09 8.05
CA SER A 496 23.65 13.64 8.01
C SER A 496 24.93 12.93 7.48
N ARG A 497 25.79 13.62 6.74
CA ARG A 497 27.06 13.05 6.21
C ARG A 497 28.22 13.20 7.16
N GLU A 498 28.29 14.29 7.93
CA GLU A 498 29.49 14.66 8.67
C GLU A 498 29.42 14.31 10.15
N ARG A 499 28.32 14.58 10.85
CA ARG A 499 28.14 14.29 12.30
C ARG A 499 26.64 14.15 12.61
N PRO A 500 26.28 13.36 13.66
CA PRO A 500 24.90 13.35 14.15
C PRO A 500 24.46 14.75 14.59
N ILE A 501 23.21 15.10 14.30
CA ILE A 501 22.61 16.37 14.74
C ILE A 501 22.47 16.33 16.26
N ALA A 502 22.75 17.47 16.91
CA ALA A 502 22.64 17.58 18.35
C ALA A 502 21.20 17.35 18.82
N THR A 503 21.02 16.45 19.80
CA THR A 503 19.74 16.12 20.40
C THR A 503 19.48 16.99 21.61
N GLN A 504 18.37 17.69 21.63
CA GLN A 504 17.84 18.34 22.82
C GLN A 504 16.97 17.33 23.57
N ARG A 505 17.36 16.99 24.80
CA ARG A 505 16.57 16.09 25.64
C ARG A 505 15.30 16.79 26.15
N SER A 506 14.18 16.08 26.04
CA SER A 506 12.91 16.54 26.60
C SER A 506 12.93 16.38 28.14
N MET A 507 12.51 17.39 28.85
CA MET A 507 12.33 17.30 30.32
C MET A 507 11.15 16.37 30.67
N PHE A 508 10.17 16.24 29.78
CA PHE A 508 9.01 15.37 29.92
C PHE A 508 8.93 14.45 28.69
N PRO A 509 9.48 13.22 28.78
CA PRO A 509 9.37 12.27 27.69
C PRO A 509 7.91 12.01 27.31
N VAL A 510 7.62 12.04 26.02
CA VAL A 510 6.26 11.81 25.49
C VAL A 510 6.15 10.37 25.01
N THR A 511 5.19 9.64 25.57
CA THR A 511 4.83 8.30 25.08
C THR A 511 3.71 8.38 24.05
N PHE A 512 3.80 7.55 23.01
CA PHE A 512 2.79 7.49 21.97
C PHE A 512 2.65 6.07 21.42
N GLU A 513 1.43 5.72 21.04
CA GLU A 513 1.08 4.44 20.45
C GLU A 513 0.87 4.61 18.95
N LEU A 514 1.39 3.67 18.15
CA LEU A 514 1.26 3.62 16.70
C LEU A 514 0.47 2.39 16.27
N SER A 515 -0.01 2.40 15.01
CA SER A 515 -0.47 1.15 14.38
C SER A 515 0.71 0.17 14.23
N ALA A 516 0.45 -1.14 14.21
CA ALA A 516 1.54 -2.12 14.09
C ALA A 516 2.37 -1.95 12.81
N ALA A 517 1.76 -1.48 11.72
CA ALA A 517 2.46 -1.16 10.47
C ALA A 517 3.39 0.06 10.64
N ASP A 518 2.93 1.08 11.37
CA ASP A 518 3.70 2.29 11.64
C ASP A 518 4.79 2.05 12.67
N ALA A 519 4.53 1.20 13.67
CA ALA A 519 5.52 0.76 14.64
C ALA A 519 6.69 0.04 13.96
N ALA A 520 6.41 -0.92 13.09
CA ALA A 520 7.44 -1.62 12.31
C ALA A 520 8.23 -0.66 11.39
N LEU A 521 7.56 0.35 10.81
CA LEU A 521 8.21 1.38 10.02
C LEU A 521 9.12 2.26 10.87
N LEU A 522 8.64 2.71 12.05
CA LEU A 522 9.44 3.53 12.96
C LEU A 522 10.67 2.77 13.45
N GLU A 523 10.54 1.50 13.81
CA GLU A 523 11.67 0.63 14.18
C GLU A 523 12.73 0.56 13.07
N GLU A 524 12.29 0.47 11.81
CA GLU A 524 13.21 0.51 10.66
C GLU A 524 13.98 1.82 10.55
N LEU A 525 13.35 2.93 10.94
CA LEU A 525 13.90 4.29 10.79
C LEU A 525 14.67 4.77 12.01
N MET A 526 14.59 4.08 13.17
CA MET A 526 15.19 4.54 14.43
C MET A 526 16.68 4.87 14.33
N ALA A 527 17.47 4.04 13.64
CA ALA A 527 18.90 4.27 13.49
C ALA A 527 19.19 5.57 12.70
N ASP A 528 18.45 5.79 11.61
CA ASP A 528 18.58 6.99 10.79
C ASP A 528 18.04 8.24 11.52
N LEU A 529 16.94 8.09 12.26
CA LEU A 529 16.37 9.15 13.11
C LEU A 529 17.32 9.57 14.22
N HIS A 530 18.04 8.62 14.83
CA HIS A 530 19.06 8.93 15.84
C HIS A 530 20.18 9.79 15.25
N HIS A 531 20.64 9.51 14.03
CA HIS A 531 21.61 10.37 13.33
C HIS A 531 21.07 11.77 13.05
N LEU A 532 19.75 11.91 12.90
CA LEU A 532 19.08 13.19 12.67
C LEU A 532 18.64 13.90 13.97
N GLY A 533 19.13 13.45 15.13
CA GLY A 533 18.94 14.10 16.43
C GLY A 533 17.65 13.69 17.16
N TYR A 534 16.93 12.66 16.72
CA TYR A 534 15.80 12.11 17.46
C TYR A 534 16.25 10.99 18.39
N SER A 535 15.90 11.06 19.67
CA SER A 535 16.07 9.98 20.64
C SER A 535 14.72 9.34 20.91
N ILE A 536 14.46 8.21 20.26
CA ILE A 536 13.21 7.45 20.35
C ILE A 536 13.54 6.04 20.79
N GLU A 537 12.82 5.52 21.79
CA GLU A 537 13.01 4.16 22.30
C GLU A 537 11.67 3.40 22.33
N PRO A 538 11.68 2.08 22.08
CA PRO A 538 10.50 1.26 22.28
C PRO A 538 10.17 1.14 23.77
N PHE A 539 8.89 1.31 24.12
CA PHE A 539 8.41 1.29 25.51
C PHE A 539 7.34 0.22 25.77
N GLY A 540 7.02 -0.59 24.79
CA GLY A 540 6.00 -1.64 24.89
C GLY A 540 5.47 -2.06 23.54
N LYS A 541 4.31 -2.71 23.53
CA LYS A 541 3.68 -3.16 22.30
C LYS A 541 3.22 -1.96 21.46
N ASN A 542 3.84 -1.74 20.31
CA ASN A 542 3.56 -0.63 19.39
C ASN A 542 3.63 0.76 20.05
N THR A 543 4.26 0.86 21.23
CA THR A 543 4.39 2.09 22.03
C THR A 543 5.84 2.53 22.05
N PHE A 544 6.07 3.81 21.85
CA PHE A 544 7.40 4.41 21.82
C PHE A 544 7.44 5.61 22.76
N VAL A 545 8.64 5.95 23.23
CA VAL A 545 8.91 7.14 24.03
C VAL A 545 9.91 8.03 23.29
N ILE A 546 9.59 9.30 23.16
CA ILE A 546 10.49 10.33 22.64
C ILE A 546 11.20 10.95 23.84
N GLN A 547 12.51 10.72 23.95
CA GLN A 547 13.36 11.28 25.01
C GLN A 547 14.04 12.57 24.57
N GLY A 548 14.12 12.83 23.25
CA GLY A 548 14.75 14.02 22.71
C GLY A 548 14.48 14.22 21.23
N THR A 549 14.58 15.46 20.80
CA THR A 549 14.38 15.92 19.43
C THR A 549 15.56 16.78 18.96
N PRO A 550 15.74 17.03 17.65
CA PRO A 550 16.68 18.03 17.17
C PRO A 550 16.44 19.41 17.84
N ALA A 551 17.52 20.13 18.10
CA ALA A 551 17.49 21.41 18.84
C ALA A 551 16.62 22.50 18.16
N ASP A 552 16.38 22.38 16.87
CA ASP A 552 15.65 23.34 16.04
C ASP A 552 14.12 23.11 16.02
N LEU A 553 13.61 22.11 16.79
CA LEU A 553 12.19 21.79 16.85
C LEU A 553 11.50 22.46 18.04
N GLU A 554 10.31 23.02 17.77
CA GLU A 554 9.44 23.55 18.82
C GLU A 554 8.97 22.44 19.77
N GLN A 555 9.12 22.65 21.07
CA GLN A 555 8.68 21.73 22.11
C GLN A 555 7.15 21.65 22.17
N GLY A 556 6.62 20.43 22.37
CA GLY A 556 5.18 20.17 22.55
C GLY A 556 4.47 19.62 21.31
N SER A 557 5.17 19.48 20.18
CA SER A 557 4.60 18.89 18.94
C SER A 557 5.23 17.55 18.54
N GLU A 558 5.99 16.91 19.44
CA GLU A 558 6.85 15.77 19.18
C GLU A 558 6.08 14.59 18.56
N LYS A 559 4.91 14.25 19.12
CA LYS A 559 4.05 13.18 18.60
C LYS A 559 3.57 13.49 17.17
N ASN A 560 3.00 14.69 16.98
CA ASN A 560 2.50 15.11 15.67
C ASN A 560 3.63 15.14 14.63
N THR A 561 4.84 15.48 15.06
CA THR A 561 6.03 15.49 14.22
C THR A 561 6.36 14.09 13.71
N ILE A 562 6.35 13.07 14.58
CA ILE A 562 6.60 11.69 14.18
C ILE A 562 5.48 11.13 13.30
N ASP A 563 4.22 11.40 13.65
CA ASP A 563 3.07 10.96 12.84
C ASP A 563 3.15 11.53 11.42
N LEU A 564 3.40 12.83 11.27
CA LEU A 564 3.58 13.50 9.98
C LEU A 564 4.83 13.02 9.22
N LEU A 565 5.93 12.74 9.94
CA LEU A 565 7.14 12.19 9.36
C LEU A 565 6.89 10.82 8.75
N LEU A 566 6.27 9.91 9.49
CA LEU A 566 5.91 8.58 8.99
C LEU A 566 4.97 8.68 7.80
N GLU A 567 4.03 9.61 7.84
CA GLU A 567 3.11 9.89 6.74
C GLU A 567 3.86 10.35 5.48
N GLN A 568 4.76 11.33 5.58
CA GLN A 568 5.56 11.83 4.47
C GLN A 568 6.52 10.76 3.94
N TYR A 569 7.13 9.97 4.84
CA TYR A 569 8.01 8.89 4.44
C TYR A 569 7.28 7.82 3.61
N LYS A 570 6.04 7.47 3.99
CA LYS A 570 5.17 6.57 3.21
C LYS A 570 4.89 7.13 1.82
N HIS A 571 4.68 8.44 1.69
CA HIS A 571 4.48 9.10 0.41
C HIS A 571 5.69 8.90 -0.52
N PHE A 572 6.90 9.14 -0.03
CA PHE A 572 8.13 8.94 -0.81
C PHE A 572 8.54 7.46 -0.96
N SER A 573 7.97 6.53 -0.18
CA SER A 573 8.34 5.12 -0.25
C SER A 573 8.02 4.46 -1.59
N ASN A 574 7.07 5.00 -2.35
CA ASN A 574 6.70 4.51 -3.68
C ASN A 574 7.71 4.90 -4.77
N GLU A 575 8.61 5.85 -4.51
CA GLU A 575 9.64 6.24 -5.45
C GLU A 575 10.88 5.35 -5.29
N LEU A 576 11.11 4.49 -6.28
CA LEU A 576 12.21 3.51 -6.30
C LEU A 576 13.61 4.14 -6.42
N LYS A 577 13.71 5.42 -6.78
CA LYS A 577 14.97 6.11 -7.12
C LYS A 577 15.81 6.56 -5.93
N PHE A 578 15.23 6.63 -4.71
CA PHE A 578 15.90 7.23 -3.56
C PHE A 578 16.26 6.22 -2.48
N SER A 579 17.42 6.43 -1.82
CA SER A 579 17.81 5.66 -0.64
C SER A 579 16.87 5.94 0.55
N LYS A 580 16.83 5.03 1.55
CA LYS A 580 16.03 5.22 2.77
C LYS A 580 16.32 6.55 3.46
N ARG A 581 17.59 6.84 3.64
CA ARG A 581 18.06 8.05 4.29
C ARG A 581 17.66 9.31 3.52
N GLU A 582 17.76 9.29 2.20
CA GLU A 582 17.34 10.40 1.37
C GLU A 582 15.84 10.66 1.45
N LYS A 583 15.02 9.60 1.48
CA LYS A 583 13.58 9.71 1.69
C LYS A 583 13.24 10.33 3.04
N LEU A 584 13.98 9.95 4.09
CA LEU A 584 13.80 10.50 5.42
C LEU A 584 14.17 11.99 5.47
N VAL A 585 15.32 12.37 4.90
CA VAL A 585 15.76 13.78 4.81
C VAL A 585 14.74 14.63 4.04
N ARG A 586 14.21 14.14 2.90
CA ARG A 586 13.16 14.81 2.14
C ARG A 586 11.88 14.98 2.94
N SER A 587 11.48 13.93 3.66
CA SER A 587 10.27 13.96 4.51
C SER A 587 10.39 15.00 5.63
N LEU A 588 11.54 15.04 6.28
CA LEU A 588 11.84 16.03 7.34
C LEU A 588 11.88 17.46 6.79
N ALA A 589 12.61 17.69 5.69
CA ALA A 589 12.70 19.00 5.08
C ALA A 589 11.34 19.55 4.70
N ARG A 590 10.49 18.73 4.09
CA ARG A 590 9.12 19.13 3.71
C ARG A 590 8.21 19.38 4.91
N GLN A 591 8.33 18.58 5.97
CA GLN A 591 7.52 18.72 7.17
C GLN A 591 7.87 19.97 7.96
N GLN A 592 9.16 20.29 8.10
CA GLN A 592 9.66 21.43 8.86
C GLN A 592 9.64 22.74 8.04
N ALA A 593 9.36 22.67 6.73
CA ALA A 593 9.29 23.86 5.91
C ALA A 593 8.17 24.81 6.35
N ILE A 594 8.43 26.11 6.29
CA ILE A 594 7.47 27.17 6.58
C ILE A 594 6.19 26.91 5.79
N ARG A 595 5.04 26.88 6.44
CA ARG A 595 3.76 26.64 5.79
C ARG A 595 3.32 27.83 4.97
N THR A 596 2.65 27.57 3.86
CA THR A 596 1.97 28.59 3.06
C THR A 596 0.95 29.32 3.94
N GLY A 597 0.90 30.66 3.86
CA GLY A 597 0.03 31.48 4.70
C GLY A 597 0.70 32.03 5.98
N THR A 598 1.93 31.60 6.30
CA THR A 598 2.68 32.11 7.45
C THR A 598 3.25 33.50 7.16
N ARG A 599 2.99 34.46 8.03
CA ARG A 599 3.57 35.81 7.94
C ARG A 599 5.01 35.78 8.45
N LEU A 600 5.95 36.31 7.66
CA LEU A 600 7.35 36.44 8.01
C LEU A 600 7.69 37.89 8.35
N THR A 601 8.60 38.07 9.30
CA THR A 601 9.23 39.35 9.57
C THR A 601 10.27 39.67 8.49
N GLU A 602 10.65 40.93 8.37
CA GLU A 602 11.67 41.36 7.42
C GLU A 602 13.01 40.63 7.60
N ARG A 603 13.39 40.41 8.87
CA ARG A 603 14.61 39.66 9.22
C ARG A 603 14.55 38.20 8.78
N GLU A 604 13.41 37.53 8.99
CA GLU A 604 13.21 36.14 8.56
C GLU A 604 13.20 36.02 7.04
N MET A 605 12.60 36.96 6.33
CA MET A 605 12.64 37.01 4.88
C MET A 605 14.07 37.14 4.35
N HIS A 606 14.86 38.05 4.92
CA HIS A 606 16.27 38.23 4.55
C HIS A 606 17.09 36.98 4.83
N GLN A 607 16.89 36.35 5.98
CA GLN A 607 17.60 35.13 6.32
C GLN A 607 17.25 33.99 5.35
N LEU A 608 15.97 33.77 5.07
CA LEU A 608 15.51 32.72 4.14
C LEU A 608 16.08 32.93 2.73
N VAL A 609 16.10 34.15 2.26
CA VAL A 609 16.65 34.47 0.92
C VAL A 609 18.16 34.23 0.89
N ASN A 610 18.90 34.66 1.91
CA ASN A 610 20.35 34.43 1.98
C ASN A 610 20.68 32.93 2.08
N ASP A 611 19.96 32.20 2.89
CA ASP A 611 20.14 30.76 3.07
C ASP A 611 19.82 30.02 1.76
N LEU A 612 18.75 30.41 1.04
CA LEU A 612 18.40 29.82 -0.24
C LEU A 612 19.51 29.99 -1.28
N PHE A 613 20.03 31.21 -1.44
CA PHE A 613 21.08 31.49 -2.43
C PHE A 613 22.45 30.94 -2.01
N SER A 614 22.61 30.52 -0.75
CA SER A 614 23.77 29.78 -0.25
C SER A 614 23.71 28.28 -0.56
N CYS A 615 22.54 27.75 -0.97
CA CYS A 615 22.36 26.37 -1.37
C CYS A 615 23.12 26.03 -2.66
N GLN A 616 23.50 24.76 -2.84
CA GLN A 616 24.14 24.27 -4.07
C GLN A 616 23.20 24.35 -5.30
N GLN A 617 21.92 24.14 -5.08
CA GLN A 617 20.88 24.17 -6.12
C GLN A 617 19.67 25.02 -5.68
N PRO A 618 19.82 26.36 -5.62
CA PRO A 618 18.79 27.23 -5.07
C PRO A 618 17.51 27.32 -5.90
N ASN A 619 17.55 26.92 -7.17
CA ASN A 619 16.47 27.12 -8.16
C ASN A 619 15.37 26.07 -8.14
N ILE A 620 15.60 24.91 -7.51
CA ILE A 620 14.65 23.78 -7.48
C ILE A 620 14.54 23.17 -6.09
N THR A 621 13.33 22.70 -5.75
CA THR A 621 13.12 21.87 -4.56
C THR A 621 13.72 20.47 -4.76
N PRO A 622 13.87 19.65 -3.71
CA PRO A 622 14.25 18.24 -3.85
C PRO A 622 13.35 17.46 -4.83
N ASP A 623 12.07 17.84 -4.96
CA ASP A 623 11.09 17.22 -5.86
C ASP A 623 11.10 17.81 -7.28
N GLY A 624 12.03 18.73 -7.60
CA GLY A 624 12.16 19.34 -8.92
C GLY A 624 11.24 20.52 -9.23
N LYS A 625 10.50 21.04 -8.23
CA LYS A 625 9.66 22.24 -8.40
C LYS A 625 10.52 23.50 -8.28
N PRO A 626 10.19 24.59 -8.98
CA PRO A 626 10.92 25.84 -8.83
C PRO A 626 10.76 26.43 -7.42
N THR A 627 11.84 26.95 -6.86
CA THR A 627 11.86 27.67 -5.58
C THR A 627 11.59 29.15 -5.78
N TYR A 628 12.02 29.70 -6.92
CA TYR A 628 11.78 31.09 -7.33
C TYR A 628 11.60 31.20 -8.83
N LEU A 629 11.01 32.32 -9.25
CA LEU A 629 10.84 32.72 -10.64
C LEU A 629 11.43 34.12 -10.82
N GLU A 630 12.20 34.34 -11.88
CA GLU A 630 12.76 35.65 -12.26
C GLU A 630 11.87 36.32 -13.31
N PHE A 631 11.47 37.54 -13.05
CA PHE A 631 10.69 38.39 -13.97
C PHE A 631 11.53 39.58 -14.39
N ARG A 632 12.02 39.55 -15.63
CA ARG A 632 12.80 40.64 -16.20
C ARG A 632 11.91 41.74 -16.78
N LYS A 633 12.37 42.98 -16.70
CA LYS A 633 11.65 44.16 -17.21
C LYS A 633 11.16 43.97 -18.66
N GLU A 634 11.99 43.39 -19.52
CA GLU A 634 11.66 43.13 -20.92
C GLU A 634 10.49 42.15 -21.08
N GLN A 635 10.43 41.15 -20.21
CA GLN A 635 9.34 40.16 -20.20
C GLN A 635 8.03 40.81 -19.71
N LEU A 636 8.13 41.65 -18.68
CA LEU A 636 6.97 42.39 -18.18
C LEU A 636 6.45 43.37 -19.23
N GLU A 637 7.33 44.14 -19.90
CA GLU A 637 6.93 45.04 -20.97
C GLU A 637 6.25 44.32 -22.13
N LYS A 638 6.69 43.13 -22.49
CA LYS A 638 6.03 42.30 -23.51
C LYS A 638 4.61 41.89 -23.11
N LEU A 639 4.38 41.55 -21.83
CA LEU A 639 3.05 41.17 -21.32
C LEU A 639 2.05 42.35 -21.39
N PHE A 640 2.53 43.61 -21.30
CA PHE A 640 1.68 44.81 -21.39
C PHE A 640 1.56 45.40 -22.81
N ARG A 641 2.39 44.97 -23.75
CA ARG A 641 2.33 45.45 -25.13
C ARG A 641 1.40 44.62 -26.03
N GLY A 642 0.87 43.46 -25.54
CA GLY A 642 -0.14 42.61 -26.21
C GLY A 642 0.43 41.86 -27.40
#